data_6cdafac36bda6a7e37e514c30e124f8f
#
_entry.id   6cdafac36bda6a7e37e514c30e124f8f
#
_cell.length_a   1.000
_cell.length_b   1.000
_cell.length_c   1.000
_cell.angle_alpha   90.00
_cell.angle_beta   90.00
_cell.angle_gamma   90.00
#
_symmetry.space_group_name_H-M   'P 1'
#
loop_
_entity.id
_entity.type
_entity.pdbx_description
1 polymer ?
#
loop_
_entity_poly.entity_id
_entity_poly.type
_entity_poly.pdbx_seq_one_letter_code
_entity_poly.pdbx_strand_id
1 'polypeptide(L)'
;MAAISDVDSKKNIIIKGAKLHNLKNIDVIIPRNKLVVVTGLSGSGKSSLAFDTLYAEGQRRYVESLSSYARQFLGKLDKPKVDYIKGIAPAIAIEQKVNSTNPRSTVGTTTEIYDYLKLLYARIGKTVSPISGEEVKKHTVSDVTDHVKSFPEGTKLLLLAPITIKENRDPLKSLQLFSKQGYARIKYQGKVMRIDQVPEDIGRQFDLVVDRIVVKTDEDFYNRLGNAVDNAFFEGKGQCALEDLGQDTITVFSNQFEMDGMKFLEPNVHLFSFNNPYGACPKCEGYGDVIGIDEDLVIPDTSLSIYESAVFPWRGETMSWYKEQLVNSAYKFDFPIHKPWYQLSERQKQLVWDGNDHFIGIHKFFQQLEEKSYKIQNRVMLSRYRGKTKCSVCKGKRLRKEANYVKVGDTSISDLIELPIKKLIPFFDKLQLSEHDTEIANRLLKEIVTRLDFLNKVGLSYLTLNRKSNTLSGGESQRINLATSLGSSLVGSMYILDEPSIGLHPKDTENLIDVLQSLRNLGNTVIVVEHDEDIMKAADEIIDIGPEAGTLGGHVVAHGTFNEILMSTSLTAEYLNGTRSIEVPTARRNSKNYIQIKGARENNLKNIDVTFPLNVLTVITGVSGSGKSTLVRRILYPSILKEVGGYGEKAGQFTKIEGKYGHIKHVEFVDQNPIGRSSRSNPVTYIKAYDDIRSLFASQKLSKIRGYQAKHFSFNVDGGRCEKCKGEGEITVEMQFMADVHLECDVCEGKRFKKDILEVQFEGKNVDDVLNMTIDDAIQHFKNHKQQKIVTKLQPLQDVGLGYVTLGQSSSTLSGGEAQRIKLASFLVKGETKEKALFIFDEPTTGLHFHDIKKLLKSFDELIEKGHSVIVIEHNIELIKCADYLIDLGPEGGENGGFLVAEGTPEEIADRIDSHTAKYLKEKL
;
A
#
# COMPACT_ATOMS: atom_id res chain seq x y z
N MET A 1 -8.21 -10.37 -44.95
CA MET A 1 -6.94 -10.13 -44.22
C MET A 1 -5.81 -10.17 -45.25
N ALA A 2 -4.95 -9.14 -45.31
CA ALA A 2 -3.71 -9.17 -46.09
C ALA A 2 -2.86 -10.36 -45.60
N ALA A 3 -2.10 -11.01 -46.50
CA ALA A 3 -1.21 -12.10 -46.10
C ALA A 3 -0.21 -11.55 -45.03
N ILE A 4 -0.09 -12.22 -43.90
CA ILE A 4 0.75 -11.79 -42.75
C ILE A 4 2.21 -11.56 -43.16
N SER A 5 2.64 -12.18 -44.30
CA SER A 5 3.97 -11.99 -44.88
C SER A 5 4.26 -10.55 -45.37
N ASP A 6 3.22 -9.77 -45.68
CA ASP A 6 3.33 -8.47 -46.34
C ASP A 6 3.19 -7.30 -45.35
N VAL A 7 2.98 -7.57 -44.06
CA VAL A 7 2.79 -6.56 -43.02
C VAL A 7 4.15 -6.00 -42.55
N ASP A 8 4.26 -4.67 -42.57
CA ASP A 8 5.49 -3.96 -42.15
C ASP A 8 5.70 -4.08 -40.63
N SER A 9 6.74 -4.83 -40.24
CA SER A 9 7.13 -5.02 -38.83
C SER A 9 7.67 -3.77 -38.14
N LYS A 10 7.94 -2.69 -38.86
CA LYS A 10 8.30 -1.39 -38.27
C LYS A 10 7.08 -0.67 -37.71
N LYS A 11 5.91 -0.88 -38.32
CA LYS A 11 4.64 -0.26 -37.90
C LYS A 11 3.77 -1.19 -37.06
N ASN A 12 4.03 -2.50 -37.07
CA ASN A 12 3.21 -3.50 -36.42
C ASN A 12 4.04 -4.51 -35.62
N ILE A 13 3.47 -5.02 -34.55
CA ILE A 13 3.92 -6.21 -33.87
C ILE A 13 3.16 -7.38 -34.50
N ILE A 14 3.86 -8.36 -35.01
CA ILE A 14 3.31 -9.50 -35.73
C ILE A 14 3.55 -10.76 -34.91
N ILE A 15 2.49 -11.37 -34.40
CA ILE A 15 2.51 -12.64 -33.67
C ILE A 15 1.99 -13.70 -34.62
N LYS A 16 2.76 -14.76 -34.84
CA LYS A 16 2.33 -15.90 -35.66
C LYS A 16 2.36 -17.19 -34.91
N GLY A 17 1.25 -17.92 -34.97
CA GLY A 17 1.14 -19.25 -34.44
C GLY A 17 1.21 -19.33 -32.92
N ALA A 18 0.54 -18.43 -32.18
CA ALA A 18 0.50 -18.49 -30.71
C ALA A 18 -0.33 -19.68 -30.24
N LYS A 19 0.31 -20.56 -29.41
CA LYS A 19 -0.25 -21.85 -28.98
C LYS A 19 -0.13 -22.06 -27.47
N LEU A 20 0.12 -21.01 -26.71
CA LEU A 20 0.34 -21.12 -25.28
C LEU A 20 -1.01 -21.26 -24.55
N HIS A 21 -1.05 -22.13 -23.53
CA HIS A 21 -2.25 -22.44 -22.75
C HIS A 21 -3.43 -22.85 -23.66
N ASN A 22 -4.51 -22.06 -23.64
CA ASN A 22 -5.72 -22.31 -24.43
C ASN A 22 -5.70 -21.69 -25.84
N LEU A 23 -4.67 -20.90 -26.21
CA LEU A 23 -4.59 -20.28 -27.52
C LEU A 23 -4.53 -21.29 -28.67
N LYS A 24 -5.35 -21.13 -29.69
CA LYS A 24 -5.58 -22.10 -30.78
C LYS A 24 -4.78 -21.77 -32.06
N ASN A 25 -3.47 -21.64 -31.95
CA ASN A 25 -2.59 -21.33 -33.08
C ASN A 25 -2.98 -20.04 -33.78
N ILE A 26 -3.17 -18.98 -32.97
CA ILE A 26 -3.69 -17.72 -33.48
C ILE A 26 -2.59 -16.83 -34.07
N ASP A 27 -2.97 -16.09 -35.09
CA ASP A 27 -2.17 -15.06 -35.71
C ASP A 27 -2.76 -13.70 -35.36
N VAL A 28 -1.90 -12.78 -34.85
CA VAL A 28 -2.36 -11.44 -34.39
C VAL A 28 -1.40 -10.37 -34.90
N ILE A 29 -1.96 -9.26 -35.36
CA ILE A 29 -1.24 -8.05 -35.77
C ILE A 29 -1.62 -6.94 -34.81
N ILE A 30 -0.67 -6.32 -34.15
CA ILE A 30 -0.89 -5.23 -33.19
C ILE A 30 -0.18 -3.97 -33.71
N PRO A 31 -0.88 -2.88 -33.99
CA PRO A 31 -0.26 -1.65 -34.46
C PRO A 31 0.62 -1.04 -33.35
N ARG A 32 1.78 -0.51 -33.73
CA ARG A 32 2.68 0.19 -32.82
C ARG A 32 2.23 1.64 -32.59
N ASN A 33 2.60 2.20 -31.45
CA ASN A 33 2.29 3.57 -31.04
C ASN A 33 0.77 3.84 -30.99
N LYS A 34 0.01 2.81 -30.60
CA LYS A 34 -1.44 2.81 -30.47
C LYS A 34 -1.86 2.32 -29.10
N LEU A 35 -3.09 2.70 -28.69
CA LEU A 35 -3.78 2.12 -27.55
C LEU A 35 -4.60 0.93 -28.05
N VAL A 36 -4.22 -0.28 -27.65
CA VAL A 36 -4.84 -1.52 -28.09
C VAL A 36 -5.47 -2.20 -26.88
N VAL A 37 -6.76 -2.53 -26.98
CA VAL A 37 -7.46 -3.26 -25.93
C VAL A 37 -7.61 -4.74 -26.32
N VAL A 38 -7.23 -5.63 -25.43
CA VAL A 38 -7.46 -7.07 -25.55
C VAL A 38 -8.61 -7.44 -24.62
N THR A 39 -9.75 -7.82 -25.19
CA THR A 39 -10.99 -8.14 -24.46
C THR A 39 -11.47 -9.56 -24.72
N GLY A 40 -12.60 -9.95 -24.12
CA GLY A 40 -13.22 -11.28 -24.24
C GLY A 40 -13.59 -11.87 -22.88
N LEU A 41 -14.23 -13.02 -22.83
CA LEU A 41 -14.66 -13.70 -21.60
C LEU A 41 -13.51 -13.97 -20.63
N SER A 42 -13.82 -14.07 -19.33
CA SER A 42 -12.86 -14.56 -18.35
C SER A 42 -12.41 -15.98 -18.73
N GLY A 43 -11.08 -16.22 -18.75
CA GLY A 43 -10.51 -17.51 -19.19
C GLY A 43 -10.49 -17.74 -20.71
N SER A 44 -10.79 -16.75 -21.55
CA SER A 44 -10.73 -16.88 -23.02
C SER A 44 -9.32 -16.91 -23.59
N GLY A 45 -8.29 -16.50 -22.85
CA GLY A 45 -6.88 -16.48 -23.30
C GLY A 45 -6.26 -15.09 -23.45
N LYS A 46 -6.90 -14.02 -22.94
CA LYS A 46 -6.41 -12.64 -23.00
C LYS A 46 -5.02 -12.50 -22.37
N SER A 47 -4.88 -12.92 -21.13
CA SER A 47 -3.62 -12.85 -20.38
C SER A 47 -2.56 -13.75 -21.01
N SER A 48 -2.95 -14.90 -21.58
CA SER A 48 -2.05 -15.80 -22.31
C SER A 48 -1.46 -15.12 -23.56
N LEU A 49 -2.23 -14.28 -24.26
CA LEU A 49 -1.72 -13.49 -25.39
C LEU A 49 -0.86 -12.31 -24.91
N ALA A 50 -1.37 -11.50 -23.99
CA ALA A 50 -0.74 -10.26 -23.60
C ALA A 50 0.51 -10.47 -22.69
N PHE A 51 0.39 -11.30 -21.66
CA PHE A 51 1.47 -11.50 -20.68
C PHE A 51 2.34 -12.71 -20.98
N ASP A 52 1.74 -13.90 -21.12
CA ASP A 52 2.52 -15.12 -21.26
C ASP A 52 3.17 -15.27 -22.66
N THR A 53 2.63 -14.57 -23.66
CA THR A 53 3.20 -14.60 -25.02
C THR A 53 3.98 -13.33 -25.33
N LEU A 54 3.35 -12.17 -25.30
CA LEU A 54 3.93 -10.94 -25.82
C LEU A 54 4.93 -10.30 -24.82
N TYR A 55 4.52 -10.16 -23.56
CA TYR A 55 5.41 -9.63 -22.51
C TYR A 55 6.58 -10.60 -22.27
N ALA A 56 6.32 -11.89 -22.13
CA ALA A 56 7.35 -12.90 -21.91
C ALA A 56 8.44 -12.88 -23.00
N GLU A 57 8.05 -12.75 -24.28
CA GLU A 57 9.01 -12.63 -25.38
C GLU A 57 9.78 -11.30 -25.35
N GLY A 58 9.11 -10.18 -25.01
CA GLY A 58 9.74 -8.88 -24.84
C GLY A 58 10.81 -8.91 -23.73
N GLN A 59 10.45 -9.49 -22.60
CA GLN A 59 11.36 -9.66 -21.45
C GLN A 59 12.52 -10.60 -21.80
N ARG A 60 12.26 -11.72 -22.45
CA ARG A 60 13.27 -12.66 -22.89
C ARG A 60 14.32 -11.99 -23.78
N ARG A 61 13.90 -11.21 -24.79
CA ARG A 61 14.82 -10.48 -25.68
C ARG A 61 15.61 -9.42 -24.95
N TYR A 62 14.98 -8.73 -24.00
CA TYR A 62 15.68 -7.75 -23.16
C TYR A 62 16.79 -8.44 -22.35
N VAL A 63 16.47 -9.54 -21.66
CA VAL A 63 17.46 -10.32 -20.88
C VAL A 63 18.58 -10.86 -21.78
N GLU A 64 18.27 -11.34 -23.00
CA GLU A 64 19.28 -11.79 -23.95
C GLU A 64 20.21 -10.68 -24.42
N SER A 65 19.77 -9.42 -24.40
CA SER A 65 20.62 -8.27 -24.74
C SER A 65 21.61 -7.87 -23.64
N LEU A 66 21.41 -8.37 -22.40
CA LEU A 66 22.26 -8.06 -21.26
C LEU A 66 23.60 -8.83 -21.33
N SER A 67 24.57 -8.40 -20.51
CA SER A 67 25.88 -9.06 -20.42
C SER A 67 25.75 -10.53 -19.99
N SER A 68 26.74 -11.34 -20.35
CA SER A 68 26.79 -12.76 -19.96
C SER A 68 26.76 -12.96 -18.44
N TYR A 69 27.34 -12.02 -17.70
CA TYR A 69 27.32 -12.02 -16.24
C TYR A 69 25.90 -11.82 -15.69
N ALA A 70 25.19 -10.81 -16.19
CA ALA A 70 23.78 -10.56 -15.78
C ALA A 70 22.86 -11.74 -16.13
N ARG A 71 23.05 -12.37 -17.30
CA ARG A 71 22.30 -13.56 -17.72
C ARG A 71 22.49 -14.77 -16.80
N GLN A 72 23.68 -14.93 -16.19
CA GLN A 72 23.93 -16.01 -15.23
C GLN A 72 23.06 -15.93 -13.97
N PHE A 73 22.73 -14.70 -13.53
CA PHE A 73 21.86 -14.47 -12.37
C PHE A 73 20.37 -14.54 -12.71
N LEU A 74 19.98 -14.12 -13.92
CA LEU A 74 18.59 -14.06 -14.36
C LEU A 74 18.04 -15.41 -14.86
N GLY A 75 18.92 -16.40 -15.10
CA GLY A 75 18.55 -17.67 -15.68
C GLY A 75 18.16 -17.58 -17.17
N LYS A 76 17.82 -18.71 -17.76
CA LYS A 76 17.35 -18.80 -19.14
C LYS A 76 15.82 -18.75 -19.13
N LEU A 77 15.25 -17.69 -19.68
CA LEU A 77 13.80 -17.59 -19.87
C LEU A 77 13.37 -18.47 -21.06
N ASP A 78 12.30 -19.22 -20.87
CA ASP A 78 11.75 -20.07 -21.91
C ASP A 78 11.11 -19.23 -23.03
N LYS A 79 11.26 -19.69 -24.25
CA LYS A 79 10.61 -19.06 -25.40
C LYS A 79 9.12 -19.41 -25.40
N PRO A 80 8.23 -18.43 -25.54
CA PRO A 80 6.80 -18.74 -25.70
C PRO A 80 6.54 -19.67 -26.88
N LYS A 81 5.51 -20.50 -26.78
CA LYS A 81 5.12 -21.45 -27.86
C LYS A 81 4.47 -20.68 -29.00
N VAL A 82 5.29 -20.06 -29.85
CA VAL A 82 4.90 -19.32 -31.05
C VAL A 82 5.82 -19.68 -32.21
N ASP A 83 5.32 -19.53 -33.44
CA ASP A 83 6.18 -19.70 -34.60
C ASP A 83 7.21 -18.57 -34.67
N TYR A 84 6.76 -17.30 -34.63
CA TYR A 84 7.62 -16.14 -34.45
C TYR A 84 6.85 -14.91 -33.96
N ILE A 85 7.57 -13.96 -33.34
CA ILE A 85 7.10 -12.59 -33.06
C ILE A 85 8.09 -11.58 -33.67
N LYS A 86 7.59 -10.65 -34.49
CA LYS A 86 8.35 -9.57 -35.10
C LYS A 86 7.87 -8.20 -34.62
N GLY A 87 8.72 -7.17 -34.70
CA GLY A 87 8.33 -5.78 -34.35
C GLY A 87 8.19 -5.49 -32.85
N ILE A 88 8.63 -6.41 -31.96
CA ILE A 88 8.51 -6.23 -30.50
C ILE A 88 9.48 -5.14 -30.02
N ALA A 89 9.00 -4.29 -29.11
CA ALA A 89 9.74 -3.27 -28.41
C ALA A 89 10.07 -3.75 -26.97
N PRO A 90 10.97 -3.07 -26.24
CA PRO A 90 11.13 -3.32 -24.80
C PRO A 90 9.79 -3.29 -24.07
N ALA A 91 9.48 -4.34 -23.32
CA ALA A 91 8.17 -4.53 -22.70
C ALA A 91 8.20 -4.24 -21.20
N ILE A 92 7.20 -3.49 -20.74
CA ILE A 92 6.96 -3.16 -19.34
C ILE A 92 5.55 -3.68 -18.99
N ALA A 93 5.48 -4.58 -18.02
CA ALA A 93 4.20 -5.07 -17.50
C ALA A 93 3.81 -4.31 -16.23
N ILE A 94 2.53 -3.96 -16.13
CA ILE A 94 1.93 -3.31 -14.95
C ILE A 94 0.78 -4.20 -14.47
N GLU A 95 1.13 -5.10 -13.55
CA GLU A 95 0.21 -6.07 -12.96
C GLU A 95 -0.39 -5.57 -11.64
N GLN A 96 -1.47 -6.20 -11.19
CA GLN A 96 -2.16 -5.87 -9.93
C GLN A 96 -1.44 -6.36 -8.67
N LYS A 97 -0.48 -7.26 -8.80
CA LYS A 97 0.18 -7.85 -7.63
C LYS A 97 1.01 -6.83 -6.88
N VAL A 98 0.78 -6.70 -5.58
CA VAL A 98 1.64 -5.91 -4.69
C VAL A 98 2.94 -6.66 -4.49
N ASN A 99 3.96 -6.32 -5.28
CA ASN A 99 5.26 -7.02 -5.29
C ASN A 99 6.18 -6.62 -4.11
N SER A 100 5.76 -5.69 -3.24
CA SER A 100 6.63 -5.23 -2.16
C SER A 100 6.33 -5.93 -0.85
N THR A 101 7.16 -6.88 -0.47
CA THR A 101 7.20 -7.46 0.88
C THR A 101 8.01 -6.60 1.87
N ASN A 102 8.74 -5.59 1.37
CA ASN A 102 9.57 -4.74 2.21
C ASN A 102 8.71 -3.80 3.08
N PRO A 103 8.73 -3.94 4.41
CA PRO A 103 7.90 -3.15 5.31
C PRO A 103 8.33 -1.68 5.40
N ARG A 104 9.49 -1.32 4.83
CA ARG A 104 9.97 0.06 4.75
C ARG A 104 9.55 0.79 3.48
N SER A 105 9.05 0.07 2.46
CA SER A 105 8.58 0.67 1.21
C SER A 105 7.35 1.54 1.43
N THR A 106 7.33 2.71 0.80
CA THR A 106 6.23 3.69 0.86
C THR A 106 5.89 4.20 -0.53
N VAL A 107 4.74 4.84 -0.67
CA VAL A 107 4.37 5.55 -1.91
C VAL A 107 5.50 6.46 -2.38
N GLY A 108 6.07 7.28 -1.48
CA GLY A 108 7.16 8.20 -1.82
C GLY A 108 8.43 7.50 -2.31
N THR A 109 8.78 6.33 -1.77
CA THR A 109 9.97 5.56 -2.25
C THR A 109 9.68 4.80 -3.53
N THR A 110 8.48 4.29 -3.72
CA THR A 110 8.09 3.57 -4.94
C THR A 110 8.00 4.50 -6.14
N THR A 111 7.59 5.76 -5.93
CA THR A 111 7.48 6.80 -6.97
C THR A 111 8.76 7.60 -7.16
N GLU A 112 9.83 7.28 -6.45
CA GLU A 112 11.09 8.02 -6.41
C GLU A 112 10.98 9.47 -5.89
N ILE A 113 9.78 9.97 -5.61
CA ILE A 113 9.57 11.34 -5.10
C ILE A 113 10.37 11.58 -3.83
N TYR A 114 10.43 10.58 -2.95
CA TYR A 114 11.18 10.68 -1.70
C TYR A 114 12.69 10.87 -1.92
N ASP A 115 13.25 10.31 -2.99
CA ASP A 115 14.66 10.47 -3.34
C ASP A 115 14.97 11.90 -3.79
N TYR A 116 14.08 12.50 -4.57
CA TYR A 116 14.17 13.92 -4.92
C TYR A 116 13.98 14.84 -3.70
N LEU A 117 13.06 14.51 -2.80
CA LEU A 117 12.85 15.26 -1.55
C LEU A 117 14.10 15.24 -0.66
N LYS A 118 14.76 14.09 -0.49
CA LYS A 118 16.04 14.00 0.25
C LYS A 118 17.09 14.93 -0.33
N LEU A 119 17.22 14.98 -1.66
CA LEU A 119 18.14 15.87 -2.36
C LEU A 119 17.76 17.34 -2.15
N LEU A 120 16.48 17.68 -2.26
CA LEU A 120 15.98 19.03 -2.06
C LEU A 120 16.32 19.54 -0.65
N TYR A 121 15.97 18.76 0.39
CA TYR A 121 16.24 19.14 1.78
C TYR A 121 17.74 19.16 2.12
N ALA A 122 18.55 18.33 1.46
CA ALA A 122 20.00 18.34 1.64
C ALA A 122 20.67 19.56 0.98
N ARG A 123 20.06 20.13 -0.06
CA ARG A 123 20.66 21.22 -0.87
C ARG A 123 20.23 22.60 -0.42
N ILE A 124 18.92 22.79 -0.16
CA ILE A 124 18.32 24.09 0.16
C ILE A 124 17.63 24.13 1.53
N GLY A 125 17.67 23.01 2.28
CA GLY A 125 17.03 22.95 3.59
C GLY A 125 17.79 23.76 4.63
N LYS A 126 17.06 24.60 5.39
CA LYS A 126 17.58 25.43 6.47
C LYS A 126 17.34 24.77 7.81
N THR A 127 18.40 24.61 8.61
CA THR A 127 18.27 24.07 9.97
C THR A 127 17.77 25.18 10.90
N VAL A 128 16.71 24.93 11.65
CA VAL A 128 16.07 25.88 12.56
C VAL A 128 16.17 25.34 13.98
N SER A 129 16.61 26.17 14.91
CA SER A 129 16.66 25.80 16.33
C SER A 129 15.25 25.57 16.86
N PRO A 130 14.98 24.46 17.58
CA PRO A 130 13.70 24.23 18.22
C PRO A 130 13.46 25.10 19.47
N ILE A 131 14.48 25.84 19.94
CA ILE A 131 14.41 26.69 21.13
C ILE A 131 14.09 28.14 20.73
N SER A 132 14.94 28.76 19.90
CA SER A 132 14.77 30.16 19.46
C SER A 132 13.92 30.31 18.22
N GLY A 133 13.80 29.27 17.38
CA GLY A 133 13.17 29.36 16.07
C GLY A 133 14.05 30.05 15.00
N GLU A 134 15.29 30.35 15.32
CA GLU A 134 16.22 31.01 14.40
C GLU A 134 16.99 29.99 13.54
N GLU A 135 17.47 30.45 12.37
CA GLU A 135 18.25 29.62 11.44
C GLU A 135 19.67 29.39 12.01
N VAL A 136 20.02 28.12 12.16
CA VAL A 136 21.37 27.70 12.57
C VAL A 136 22.33 27.87 11.40
N LYS A 137 23.28 28.76 11.54
CA LYS A 137 24.30 29.03 10.51
C LYS A 137 25.68 28.65 11.03
N LYS A 138 26.50 28.18 10.12
CA LYS A 138 27.93 28.00 10.32
C LYS A 138 28.61 29.22 9.72
N HIS A 139 29.18 30.05 10.56
CA HIS A 139 29.87 31.24 10.07
C HIS A 139 31.23 30.86 9.51
N THR A 140 31.54 31.41 8.37
CA THR A 140 32.85 31.32 7.71
C THR A 140 33.72 32.54 8.05
N VAL A 141 35.01 32.48 7.74
CA VAL A 141 35.92 33.63 7.81
C VAL A 141 35.36 34.81 6.96
N SER A 142 34.75 34.48 5.81
CA SER A 142 34.15 35.48 4.93
C SER A 142 32.99 36.21 5.60
N ASP A 143 32.11 35.48 6.32
CA ASP A 143 30.94 36.08 7.00
C ASP A 143 31.38 37.10 8.07
N VAL A 144 32.44 36.76 8.85
CA VAL A 144 33.00 37.69 9.84
C VAL A 144 33.65 38.89 9.14
N THR A 145 34.35 38.65 8.05
CA THR A 145 35.04 39.72 7.26
C THR A 145 33.97 40.66 6.65
N ASP A 146 32.91 40.11 6.07
CA ASP A 146 31.81 40.91 5.48
C ASP A 146 31.05 41.70 6.55
N HIS A 147 30.89 41.10 7.74
CA HIS A 147 30.33 41.84 8.88
C HIS A 147 31.23 43.03 9.26
N VAL A 148 32.59 42.86 9.27
CA VAL A 148 33.52 43.97 9.51
C VAL A 148 33.42 45.02 8.41
N LYS A 149 33.20 44.67 7.15
CA LYS A 149 32.99 45.62 6.04
C LYS A 149 31.74 46.49 6.21
N SER A 150 30.75 46.04 6.97
CA SER A 150 29.51 46.81 7.24
C SER A 150 29.72 48.01 8.18
N PHE A 151 30.84 48.08 8.90
CA PHE A 151 31.20 49.18 9.78
C PHE A 151 31.90 50.33 9.03
N PRO A 152 31.68 51.58 9.42
CA PRO A 152 32.38 52.71 8.85
C PRO A 152 33.88 52.63 9.03
N GLU A 153 34.64 53.19 8.06
CA GLU A 153 36.10 53.27 8.13
C GLU A 153 36.53 54.04 9.40
N GLY A 154 37.56 53.50 10.08
CA GLY A 154 38.03 54.07 11.36
C GLY A 154 37.35 53.45 12.60
N THR A 155 36.33 52.66 12.49
CA THR A 155 35.69 51.99 13.63
C THR A 155 36.71 51.07 14.31
N LYS A 156 36.70 51.10 15.65
CA LYS A 156 37.64 50.29 16.46
C LYS A 156 36.91 49.06 17.02
N LEU A 157 37.37 47.91 16.58
CA LEU A 157 36.81 46.58 16.97
C LEU A 157 37.86 45.74 17.72
N LEU A 158 37.42 44.88 18.61
CA LEU A 158 38.23 43.79 19.20
C LEU A 158 37.77 42.46 18.65
N LEU A 159 38.73 41.69 18.11
CA LEU A 159 38.49 40.30 17.76
C LEU A 159 38.89 39.43 18.94
N LEU A 160 37.91 38.71 19.47
CA LEU A 160 38.01 37.94 20.70
C LEU A 160 37.83 36.43 20.38
N ALA A 161 38.58 35.58 21.10
CA ALA A 161 38.34 34.16 21.12
C ALA A 161 37.92 33.73 22.52
N PRO A 162 36.68 33.23 22.72
CA PRO A 162 36.20 32.77 24.04
C PRO A 162 36.96 31.52 24.48
N ILE A 163 37.60 31.60 25.65
CA ILE A 163 38.40 30.49 26.20
C ILE A 163 37.75 29.97 27.48
N THR A 164 37.51 28.65 27.52
CA THR A 164 37.10 27.92 28.74
C THR A 164 38.16 26.87 29.08
N ILE A 165 38.79 27.03 30.23
CA ILE A 165 39.82 26.12 30.73
C ILE A 165 39.18 24.92 31.44
N LYS A 166 39.56 23.70 31.03
CA LYS A 166 39.06 22.46 31.65
C LYS A 166 39.44 22.36 33.12
N GLU A 167 38.63 21.66 33.93
CA GLU A 167 38.79 21.51 35.40
C GLU A 167 40.16 20.97 35.81
N ASN A 168 40.80 20.18 34.99
CA ASN A 168 42.11 19.56 35.30
C ASN A 168 43.29 20.42 34.82
N ARG A 169 43.09 21.65 34.39
CA ARG A 169 44.16 22.57 33.97
C ARG A 169 44.16 23.84 34.81
N ASP A 170 45.36 24.34 35.07
CA ASP A 170 45.60 25.61 35.74
C ASP A 170 45.42 26.77 34.77
N PRO A 171 44.53 27.76 35.05
CA PRO A 171 44.31 28.93 34.20
C PRO A 171 45.59 29.75 33.97
N LEU A 172 46.42 29.97 35.00
CA LEU A 172 47.65 30.77 34.86
C LEU A 172 48.68 30.11 33.95
N LYS A 173 48.84 28.77 34.07
CA LYS A 173 49.71 28.03 33.12
C LYS A 173 49.19 28.08 31.69
N SER A 174 47.87 28.06 31.50
CA SER A 174 47.27 28.21 30.19
C SER A 174 47.48 29.60 29.60
N LEU A 175 47.40 30.65 30.39
CA LEU A 175 47.71 32.01 29.97
C LEU A 175 49.20 32.18 29.60
N GLN A 176 50.13 31.58 30.34
CA GLN A 176 51.53 31.52 29.95
C GLN A 176 51.80 30.86 28.61
N LEU A 177 51.00 29.84 28.25
CA LEU A 177 51.07 29.23 26.93
C LEU A 177 50.60 30.19 25.83
N PHE A 178 49.49 30.89 26.03
CA PHE A 178 49.00 31.88 25.08
C PHE A 178 49.99 33.06 24.93
N SER A 179 50.62 33.49 26.01
CA SER A 179 51.70 34.50 25.94
C SER A 179 52.89 34.01 25.11
N LYS A 180 53.30 32.76 25.22
CA LYS A 180 54.35 32.15 24.38
C LYS A 180 53.97 32.03 22.89
N GLN A 181 52.68 31.91 22.60
CA GLN A 181 52.14 31.89 21.25
C GLN A 181 52.02 33.31 20.64
N GLY A 182 52.31 34.39 21.41
CA GLY A 182 52.33 35.75 20.94
C GLY A 182 51.09 36.61 21.31
N TYR A 183 50.14 36.06 22.05
CA TYR A 183 49.01 36.81 22.53
C TYR A 183 49.40 37.64 23.73
N ALA A 184 49.06 38.95 23.75
CA ALA A 184 49.48 39.85 24.80
C ALA A 184 48.37 40.24 25.79
N ARG A 185 47.10 40.05 25.44
CA ARG A 185 45.94 40.54 26.18
C ARG A 185 44.79 39.56 26.26
N ILE A 186 44.04 39.70 27.36
CA ILE A 186 42.74 39.01 27.50
C ILE A 186 41.66 40.05 27.95
N LYS A 187 40.41 39.70 27.72
CA LYS A 187 39.26 40.40 28.34
C LYS A 187 38.69 39.48 29.42
N TYR A 188 38.68 40.01 30.64
CA TYR A 188 38.13 39.33 31.81
C TYR A 188 37.22 40.27 32.60
N GLN A 189 36.02 39.82 32.92
CA GLN A 189 34.99 40.62 33.62
C GLN A 189 34.77 42.02 32.97
N GLY A 190 34.70 42.03 31.61
CA GLY A 190 34.48 43.24 30.81
C GLY A 190 35.72 44.15 30.63
N LYS A 191 36.87 43.86 31.27
CA LYS A 191 38.07 44.71 31.19
C LYS A 191 39.15 44.01 30.36
N VAL A 192 39.74 44.76 29.43
CA VAL A 192 40.92 44.32 28.69
C VAL A 192 42.19 44.55 29.52
N MET A 193 42.94 43.50 29.77
CA MET A 193 44.19 43.54 30.55
C MET A 193 45.29 42.77 29.86
N ARG A 194 46.53 43.02 30.25
CA ARG A 194 47.69 42.27 29.75
C ARG A 194 47.78 40.94 30.47
N ILE A 195 48.27 39.90 29.78
CA ILE A 195 48.41 38.55 30.32
C ILE A 195 49.38 38.51 31.51
N ASP A 196 50.41 39.42 31.51
CA ASP A 196 51.38 39.55 32.59
C ASP A 196 50.86 40.26 33.85
N GLN A 197 49.65 40.86 33.75
CA GLN A 197 49.03 41.65 34.83
C GLN A 197 47.72 41.01 35.33
N VAL A 198 47.51 39.75 35.06
CA VAL A 198 46.27 39.05 35.42
C VAL A 198 46.30 38.68 36.90
N PRO A 199 45.18 38.78 37.62
CA PRO A 199 45.06 38.34 39.02
C PRO A 199 45.36 36.84 39.23
N GLU A 200 45.90 36.47 40.37
CA GLU A 200 46.24 35.07 40.66
C GLU A 200 44.95 34.18 40.80
N ASP A 201 43.82 34.80 41.12
CA ASP A 201 42.48 34.15 41.27
C ASP A 201 41.62 34.21 39.99
N ILE A 202 42.24 34.39 38.81
CA ILE A 202 41.51 34.44 37.55
C ILE A 202 40.63 33.20 37.39
N GLY A 203 39.39 33.44 36.99
CA GLY A 203 38.43 32.39 36.69
C GLY A 203 38.81 31.57 35.42
N ARG A 204 38.10 30.50 35.19
CA ARG A 204 38.36 29.56 34.07
C ARG A 204 37.78 30.02 32.73
N GLN A 205 37.03 31.14 32.71
CA GLN A 205 36.41 31.72 31.51
C GLN A 205 36.91 33.14 31.29
N PHE A 206 37.46 33.40 30.14
CA PHE A 206 37.90 34.71 29.70
C PHE A 206 37.98 34.74 28.15
N ASP A 207 38.03 35.92 27.55
CA ASP A 207 38.20 36.08 26.11
C ASP A 207 39.63 36.44 25.79
N LEU A 208 40.26 35.67 24.90
CA LEU A 208 41.60 35.97 24.37
C LEU A 208 41.45 37.07 23.32
N VAL A 209 42.19 38.20 23.48
CA VAL A 209 42.22 39.25 22.47
C VAL A 209 43.16 38.84 21.34
N VAL A 210 42.60 38.42 20.19
CA VAL A 210 43.38 37.90 19.05
C VAL A 210 43.89 39.07 18.23
N ASP A 211 43.07 40.05 17.92
CA ASP A 211 43.52 41.27 17.19
C ASP A 211 42.72 42.53 17.66
N ARG A 212 43.31 43.67 17.44
CA ARG A 212 42.70 44.99 17.64
C ARG A 212 42.58 45.67 16.28
N ILE A 213 41.38 45.72 15.80
CA ILE A 213 41.05 46.08 14.43
C ILE A 213 40.65 47.55 14.38
N VAL A 214 41.21 48.26 13.43
CA VAL A 214 40.68 49.56 12.98
C VAL A 214 40.25 49.33 11.54
N VAL A 215 38.97 49.49 11.26
CA VAL A 215 38.36 49.17 9.95
C VAL A 215 39.02 50.04 8.88
N LYS A 216 39.51 49.44 7.83
CA LYS A 216 40.06 50.03 6.62
C LYS A 216 39.46 49.37 5.39
N THR A 217 39.63 50.02 4.23
CA THR A 217 39.03 49.58 2.96
C THR A 217 40.07 48.97 1.99
N ASP A 218 41.34 48.81 2.44
CA ASP A 218 42.41 48.25 1.59
C ASP A 218 42.41 46.70 1.63
N GLU A 219 42.94 46.07 0.55
CA GLU A 219 42.97 44.62 0.35
C GLU A 219 43.92 43.94 1.36
N ASP A 220 45.00 44.55 1.72
CA ASP A 220 45.97 44.02 2.69
C ASP A 220 45.32 43.93 4.08
N PHE A 221 44.47 44.89 4.42
CA PHE A 221 43.70 44.85 5.66
C PHE A 221 42.76 43.61 5.73
N TYR A 222 42.03 43.32 4.64
CA TYR A 222 41.12 42.16 4.61
C TYR A 222 41.84 40.83 4.63
N ASN A 223 42.99 40.73 3.98
CA ASN A 223 43.84 39.53 4.03
C ASN A 223 44.36 39.28 5.47
N ARG A 224 44.83 40.34 6.15
CA ARG A 224 45.25 40.24 7.55
C ARG A 224 44.06 39.87 8.46
N LEU A 225 42.90 40.48 8.24
CA LEU A 225 41.68 40.22 8.99
C LEU A 225 41.25 38.76 8.85
N GLY A 226 41.27 38.23 7.64
CA GLY A 226 40.94 36.82 7.39
C GLY A 226 41.81 35.87 8.22
N ASN A 227 43.15 36.10 8.22
CA ASN A 227 44.07 35.29 9.03
C ASN A 227 43.81 35.44 10.54
N ALA A 228 43.49 36.65 11.01
CA ALA A 228 43.18 36.92 12.42
C ALA A 228 41.90 36.18 12.83
N VAL A 229 40.84 36.19 11.98
CA VAL A 229 39.56 35.50 12.22
C VAL A 229 39.75 34.00 12.25
N ASP A 230 40.59 33.44 11.35
CA ASP A 230 40.90 32.01 11.34
C ASP A 230 41.59 31.59 12.64
N ASN A 231 42.56 32.38 13.10
CA ASN A 231 43.20 32.20 14.41
C ASN A 231 42.21 32.32 15.57
N ALA A 232 41.27 33.28 15.52
CA ALA A 232 40.26 33.42 16.56
C ALA A 232 39.32 32.20 16.64
N PHE A 233 38.90 31.65 15.49
CA PHE A 233 38.13 30.40 15.46
C PHE A 233 38.95 29.21 15.99
N PHE A 234 40.23 29.14 15.64
CA PHE A 234 41.09 28.05 16.10
C PHE A 234 41.26 28.05 17.62
N GLU A 235 41.65 29.17 18.22
CA GLU A 235 41.84 29.31 19.67
C GLU A 235 40.52 29.19 20.45
N GLY A 236 39.45 29.82 19.93
CA GLY A 236 38.11 29.77 20.52
C GLY A 236 37.38 28.47 20.24
N LYS A 237 38.04 27.41 19.68
CA LYS A 237 37.49 26.10 19.36
C LYS A 237 36.23 26.20 18.51
N GLY A 238 36.26 27.04 17.51
CA GLY A 238 35.17 27.26 16.57
C GLY A 238 34.29 28.47 16.89
N GLN A 239 34.57 29.22 17.94
CA GLN A 239 33.84 30.45 18.30
C GLN A 239 34.77 31.66 18.25
N CYS A 240 34.29 32.77 17.73
CA CYS A 240 34.94 34.05 17.87
C CYS A 240 33.90 35.13 18.13
N ALA A 241 34.31 36.26 18.65
CA ALA A 241 33.45 37.41 18.89
C ALA A 241 34.11 38.71 18.41
N LEU A 242 33.31 39.59 17.83
CA LEU A 242 33.68 40.99 17.51
C LEU A 242 32.99 41.92 18.49
N GLU A 243 33.76 42.74 19.14
CA GLU A 243 33.28 43.79 20.03
C GLU A 243 33.51 45.14 19.38
N ASP A 244 32.44 45.94 19.23
CA ASP A 244 32.52 47.33 18.85
C ASP A 244 32.77 48.21 20.09
N LEU A 245 33.96 48.80 20.15
CA LEU A 245 34.37 49.66 21.26
C LEU A 245 33.63 51.03 21.32
N GLY A 246 32.93 51.39 20.24
CA GLY A 246 32.14 52.60 20.18
C GLY A 246 30.70 52.46 20.70
N GLN A 247 30.12 51.26 20.48
CA GLN A 247 28.74 50.96 20.85
C GLN A 247 28.60 49.94 21.99
N ASP A 248 29.72 49.39 22.45
CA ASP A 248 29.78 48.35 23.53
C ASP A 248 28.92 47.12 23.17
N THR A 249 28.84 46.79 21.88
CA THR A 249 28.09 45.64 21.38
C THR A 249 29.02 44.49 21.01
N ILE A 250 28.64 43.26 21.36
CA ILE A 250 29.42 42.06 21.08
C ILE A 250 28.61 41.17 20.12
N THR A 251 29.17 40.89 18.96
CA THR A 251 28.60 39.94 18.00
C THR A 251 29.42 38.64 18.03
N VAL A 252 28.75 37.51 18.34
CA VAL A 252 29.39 36.19 18.42
C VAL A 252 29.20 35.45 17.11
N PHE A 253 30.27 34.80 16.62
CA PHE A 253 30.30 33.94 15.44
C PHE A 253 30.75 32.54 15.83
N SER A 254 30.14 31.54 15.22
CA SER A 254 30.56 30.14 15.40
C SER A 254 30.73 29.46 14.06
N ASN A 255 31.87 28.75 13.86
CA ASN A 255 32.08 27.88 12.72
C ASN A 255 31.61 26.45 13.02
N GLN A 256 31.05 26.20 14.21
CA GLN A 256 30.38 24.97 14.59
C GLN A 256 28.89 25.10 14.27
N PHE A 257 28.28 23.98 13.86
CA PHE A 257 26.86 23.96 13.58
C PHE A 257 26.10 23.77 14.89
N GLU A 258 26.05 24.85 15.70
CA GLU A 258 25.46 24.87 17.03
C GLU A 258 24.75 26.21 17.30
N MET A 259 23.64 26.14 18.06
CA MET A 259 22.86 27.28 18.51
C MET A 259 22.10 26.91 19.78
N ASP A 260 21.84 27.86 20.66
CA ASP A 260 21.09 27.68 21.92
C ASP A 260 21.66 26.58 22.82
N GLY A 261 22.96 26.34 22.78
CA GLY A 261 23.65 25.27 23.52
C GLY A 261 23.43 23.86 22.95
N MET A 262 22.81 23.75 21.78
CA MET A 262 22.59 22.47 21.08
C MET A 262 23.51 22.36 19.85
N LYS A 263 24.02 21.12 19.64
CA LYS A 263 24.73 20.77 18.38
C LYS A 263 23.74 20.17 17.41
N PHE A 264 23.82 20.63 16.17
CA PHE A 264 22.96 20.16 15.08
C PHE A 264 23.79 19.29 14.11
N LEU A 265 23.08 18.47 13.34
CA LEU A 265 23.68 17.69 12.27
C LEU A 265 23.58 18.49 10.96
N GLU A 266 24.67 18.56 10.22
CA GLU A 266 24.66 19.20 8.90
C GLU A 266 23.73 18.46 7.95
N PRO A 267 22.86 19.17 7.21
CA PRO A 267 21.95 18.56 6.25
C PRO A 267 22.72 17.81 5.16
N ASN A 268 22.43 16.52 5.01
CA ASN A 268 22.94 15.70 3.91
C ASN A 268 21.90 14.64 3.54
N VAL A 269 22.05 14.00 2.40
CA VAL A 269 21.08 13.03 1.87
C VAL A 269 20.84 11.86 2.83
N HIS A 270 21.85 11.44 3.59
CA HIS A 270 21.74 10.32 4.52
C HIS A 270 20.92 10.67 5.76
N LEU A 271 20.93 11.94 6.20
CA LEU A 271 20.13 12.42 7.33
C LEU A 271 18.63 12.28 7.06
N PHE A 272 18.21 12.38 5.82
CA PHE A 272 16.82 12.26 5.39
C PHE A 272 16.45 10.86 4.92
N SER A 273 17.33 9.87 5.07
CA SER A 273 17.07 8.49 4.65
C SER A 273 16.71 7.61 5.84
N PHE A 274 15.45 7.17 5.93
CA PHE A 274 15.02 6.22 6.97
C PHE A 274 15.52 4.79 6.71
N ASN A 275 16.11 4.51 5.54
CA ASN A 275 16.78 3.24 5.24
C ASN A 275 18.28 3.26 5.62
N ASN A 276 18.78 4.41 6.07
CA ASN A 276 20.17 4.57 6.52
C ASN A 276 20.20 4.76 8.05
N PRO A 277 21.04 4.05 8.80
CA PRO A 277 21.15 4.23 10.26
C PRO A 277 21.41 5.66 10.71
N TYR A 278 22.10 6.48 9.87
CA TYR A 278 22.36 7.88 10.17
C TYR A 278 21.09 8.75 10.22
N GLY A 279 20.10 8.47 9.36
CA GLY A 279 18.84 9.23 9.27
C GLY A 279 17.67 8.57 9.95
N ALA A 280 17.72 7.26 10.17
CA ALA A 280 16.64 6.50 10.77
C ALA A 280 16.42 6.86 12.24
N CYS A 281 15.18 6.79 12.69
CA CYS A 281 14.85 6.89 14.11
C CYS A 281 15.56 5.76 14.89
N PRO A 282 16.34 6.08 15.92
CA PRO A 282 17.14 5.07 16.64
C PRO A 282 16.29 4.02 17.37
N LYS A 283 15.02 4.30 17.68
CA LYS A 283 14.13 3.36 18.37
C LYS A 283 13.47 2.36 17.43
N CYS A 284 13.00 2.79 16.27
CA CYS A 284 12.30 1.92 15.32
C CYS A 284 13.09 1.62 14.05
N GLU A 285 14.35 2.07 13.96
CA GLU A 285 15.26 1.79 12.85
C GLU A 285 14.65 2.09 11.46
N GLY A 286 13.80 3.11 11.38
CA GLY A 286 13.14 3.52 10.13
C GLY A 286 11.85 2.75 9.79
N TYR A 287 11.39 1.82 10.63
CA TYR A 287 10.13 1.10 10.40
C TYR A 287 8.88 1.95 10.69
N GLY A 288 9.00 2.94 11.58
CA GLY A 288 7.89 3.76 12.05
C GLY A 288 7.06 3.11 13.16
N ASP A 289 7.08 1.76 13.23
CA ASP A 289 6.39 0.96 14.23
C ASP A 289 7.40 0.18 15.07
N VAL A 290 6.98 -0.19 16.27
CA VAL A 290 7.72 -1.07 17.19
C VAL A 290 6.76 -2.16 17.70
N ILE A 291 7.31 -3.27 18.17
CA ILE A 291 6.52 -4.23 18.93
C ILE A 291 6.35 -3.66 20.33
N GLY A 292 5.14 -3.33 20.69
CA GLY A 292 4.79 -2.73 21.98
C GLY A 292 3.43 -3.23 22.47
N ILE A 293 2.97 -2.68 23.60
CA ILE A 293 1.60 -2.94 24.08
C ILE A 293 0.64 -2.19 23.16
N ASP A 294 -0.25 -2.94 22.53
CA ASP A 294 -1.21 -2.43 21.56
C ASP A 294 -2.46 -1.91 22.27
N GLU A 295 -2.73 -0.62 22.15
CA GLU A 295 -3.89 0.02 22.76
C GLU A 295 -5.20 -0.64 22.34
N ASP A 296 -5.30 -1.03 21.08
CA ASP A 296 -6.51 -1.67 20.54
C ASP A 296 -6.75 -3.07 21.08
N LEU A 297 -5.69 -3.77 21.48
CA LEU A 297 -5.80 -5.06 22.17
C LEU A 297 -6.12 -4.87 23.66
N VAL A 298 -5.63 -3.80 24.27
CA VAL A 298 -5.88 -3.48 25.66
C VAL A 298 -7.30 -2.97 25.87
N ILE A 299 -7.81 -2.14 24.94
CA ILE A 299 -9.15 -1.55 24.99
C ILE A 299 -9.88 -1.85 23.68
N PRO A 300 -10.27 -3.11 23.47
CA PRO A 300 -10.87 -3.53 22.20
C PRO A 300 -12.31 -3.03 22.01
N ASP A 301 -12.96 -2.54 23.07
CA ASP A 301 -14.29 -2.00 23.04
C ASP A 301 -14.35 -0.62 23.71
N THR A 302 -14.30 0.41 22.89
CA THR A 302 -14.32 1.80 23.36
C THR A 302 -15.72 2.26 23.81
N SER A 303 -16.78 1.50 23.56
CA SER A 303 -18.13 1.81 24.05
C SER A 303 -18.29 1.50 25.54
N LEU A 304 -17.43 0.66 26.10
CA LEU A 304 -17.43 0.34 27.52
C LEU A 304 -16.76 1.46 28.34
N SER A 305 -17.27 1.64 29.55
CA SER A 305 -16.65 2.49 30.57
C SER A 305 -15.62 1.70 31.39
N ILE A 306 -14.82 2.40 32.20
CA ILE A 306 -13.91 1.72 33.15
C ILE A 306 -14.69 0.79 34.10
N TYR A 307 -15.85 1.25 34.56
CA TYR A 307 -16.70 0.44 35.44
C TYR A 307 -17.16 -0.87 34.75
N GLU A 308 -17.50 -0.80 33.47
CA GLU A 308 -17.87 -1.96 32.64
C GLU A 308 -16.68 -2.78 32.14
N SER A 309 -15.50 -2.50 32.65
CA SER A 309 -14.24 -3.19 32.31
C SER A 309 -13.79 -2.96 30.85
N ALA A 310 -13.69 -1.69 30.43
CA ALA A 310 -13.10 -1.30 29.15
C ALA A 310 -11.66 -1.81 28.99
N VAL A 311 -10.86 -1.83 30.08
CA VAL A 311 -9.48 -2.33 30.08
C VAL A 311 -9.48 -3.85 30.20
N PHE A 312 -9.32 -4.55 29.08
CA PHE A 312 -9.43 -6.01 29.01
C PHE A 312 -8.38 -6.77 29.84
N PRO A 313 -7.09 -6.32 29.92
CA PRO A 313 -6.11 -6.99 30.79
C PRO A 313 -6.51 -7.02 32.26
N TRP A 314 -7.38 -6.12 32.71
CA TRP A 314 -7.86 -6.05 34.10
C TRP A 314 -9.13 -6.89 34.35
N ARG A 315 -9.61 -7.63 33.33
CA ARG A 315 -10.70 -8.60 33.49
C ARG A 315 -10.18 -9.89 34.12
N GLY A 316 -11.00 -10.54 34.86
CA GLY A 316 -10.66 -11.79 35.56
C GLY A 316 -10.29 -11.57 37.03
N GLU A 317 -10.53 -12.60 37.84
CA GLU A 317 -10.47 -12.54 39.29
C GLU A 317 -9.12 -12.04 39.86
N THR A 318 -8.02 -12.42 39.22
CA THR A 318 -6.67 -12.05 39.71
C THR A 318 -6.25 -10.64 39.30
N MET A 319 -6.86 -10.06 38.24
CA MET A 319 -6.42 -8.77 37.70
C MET A 319 -7.46 -7.67 37.91
N SER A 320 -8.67 -7.98 38.36
CA SER A 320 -9.73 -7.01 38.69
C SER A 320 -9.31 -5.99 39.74
N TRP A 321 -8.37 -6.37 40.64
CA TRP A 321 -7.81 -5.50 41.65
C TRP A 321 -7.25 -4.17 41.08
N TYR A 322 -6.64 -4.18 39.84
CA TYR A 322 -6.15 -2.96 39.20
C TYR A 322 -7.30 -2.03 38.81
N LYS A 323 -8.40 -2.58 38.29
CA LYS A 323 -9.63 -1.82 38.00
C LYS A 323 -10.24 -1.26 39.28
N GLU A 324 -10.34 -2.08 40.32
CA GLU A 324 -10.92 -1.69 41.62
C GLU A 324 -10.15 -0.54 42.27
N GLN A 325 -8.81 -0.50 42.17
CA GLN A 325 -8.03 0.64 42.65
C GLN A 325 -8.46 1.94 41.98
N LEU A 326 -8.61 1.96 40.66
CA LEU A 326 -9.08 3.15 39.93
C LEU A 326 -10.52 3.51 40.32
N VAL A 327 -11.44 2.53 40.30
CA VAL A 327 -12.85 2.76 40.62
C VAL A 327 -13.03 3.32 42.03
N ASN A 328 -12.35 2.75 43.02
CA ASN A 328 -12.46 3.14 44.43
C ASN A 328 -11.77 4.49 44.74
N SER A 329 -10.81 4.92 43.91
CA SER A 329 -10.09 6.19 44.11
C SER A 329 -10.55 7.32 43.21
N ALA A 330 -11.39 7.04 42.21
CA ALA A 330 -11.82 7.95 41.17
C ALA A 330 -12.38 9.30 41.68
N TYR A 331 -13.11 9.25 42.82
CA TYR A 331 -13.70 10.43 43.44
C TYR A 331 -12.66 11.44 43.93
N LYS A 332 -11.40 11.00 44.19
CA LYS A 332 -10.33 11.89 44.69
C LYS A 332 -9.78 12.82 43.62
N PHE A 333 -9.97 12.51 42.36
CA PHE A 333 -9.48 13.28 41.20
C PHE A 333 -10.53 13.44 40.10
N ASP A 334 -11.80 13.34 40.48
CA ASP A 334 -12.99 13.59 39.63
C ASP A 334 -12.96 12.84 38.29
N PHE A 335 -12.68 11.54 38.35
CA PHE A 335 -12.62 10.72 37.15
C PHE A 335 -13.98 10.05 36.86
N PRO A 336 -14.54 10.20 35.63
CA PRO A 336 -15.88 9.70 35.27
C PRO A 336 -15.86 8.21 34.91
N ILE A 337 -15.91 7.31 35.90
CA ILE A 337 -15.79 5.84 35.73
C ILE A 337 -16.89 5.21 34.88
N HIS A 338 -18.10 5.84 34.77
CA HIS A 338 -19.23 5.35 33.97
C HIS A 338 -19.26 5.89 32.55
N LYS A 339 -18.35 6.82 32.22
CA LYS A 339 -18.29 7.40 30.88
C LYS A 339 -17.61 6.44 29.91
N PRO A 340 -18.22 6.14 28.72
CA PRO A 340 -17.58 5.32 27.70
C PRO A 340 -16.18 5.79 27.34
N TRP A 341 -15.25 4.85 27.08
CA TRP A 341 -13.85 5.17 26.77
C TRP A 341 -13.71 6.19 25.62
N TYR A 342 -14.50 6.07 24.54
CA TYR A 342 -14.43 6.99 23.41
C TYR A 342 -14.83 8.44 23.75
N GLN A 343 -15.59 8.66 24.84
CA GLN A 343 -16.00 9.97 25.28
C GLN A 343 -15.04 10.61 26.29
N LEU A 344 -14.09 9.86 26.82
CA LEU A 344 -13.05 10.39 27.70
C LEU A 344 -12.18 11.37 26.96
N SER A 345 -11.78 12.47 27.62
CA SER A 345 -10.78 13.39 27.08
C SER A 345 -9.42 12.70 26.97
N GLU A 346 -8.55 13.19 26.10
CA GLU A 346 -7.20 12.64 25.95
C GLU A 346 -6.41 12.67 27.29
N ARG A 347 -6.59 13.71 28.09
CA ARG A 347 -6.00 13.80 29.45
C ARG A 347 -6.52 12.69 30.37
N GLN A 348 -7.82 12.36 30.29
CA GLN A 348 -8.42 11.27 31.10
C GLN A 348 -7.93 9.90 30.63
N LYS A 349 -7.84 9.70 29.32
CA LYS A 349 -7.26 8.45 28.76
C LYS A 349 -5.80 8.30 29.18
N GLN A 350 -5.00 9.36 29.04
CA GLN A 350 -3.59 9.35 29.43
C GLN A 350 -3.42 9.04 30.93
N LEU A 351 -4.31 9.57 31.77
CA LEU A 351 -4.30 9.26 33.21
C LEU A 351 -4.52 7.76 33.49
N VAL A 352 -5.40 7.09 32.74
CA VAL A 352 -5.59 5.62 32.88
C VAL A 352 -4.34 4.86 32.43
N TRP A 353 -3.65 5.34 31.40
CA TRP A 353 -2.41 4.75 30.93
C TRP A 353 -1.26 4.92 31.92
N ASP A 354 -1.05 6.10 32.45
CA ASP A 354 0.09 6.43 33.31
C ASP A 354 -0.15 6.08 34.77
N GLY A 355 -1.40 6.17 35.25
CA GLY A 355 -1.75 6.07 36.67
C GLY A 355 -1.45 7.34 37.42
N ASN A 356 -1.65 7.30 38.77
CA ASN A 356 -1.31 8.34 39.70
C ASN A 356 -0.96 7.72 41.08
N ASP A 357 -0.84 8.54 42.11
CA ASP A 357 -0.52 8.07 43.49
C ASP A 357 -1.60 7.16 44.11
N HIS A 358 -2.79 7.10 43.48
CA HIS A 358 -3.94 6.37 44.02
C HIS A 358 -4.23 5.05 43.28
N PHE A 359 -3.76 4.88 42.06
CA PHE A 359 -3.95 3.64 41.30
C PHE A 359 -2.80 3.38 40.32
N ILE A 360 -2.59 2.13 39.98
CA ILE A 360 -1.56 1.69 39.03
C ILE A 360 -2.13 1.77 37.62
N GLY A 361 -1.51 2.60 36.76
CA GLY A 361 -1.89 2.73 35.34
C GLY A 361 -1.48 1.52 34.50
N ILE A 362 -1.99 1.49 33.26
CA ILE A 362 -1.78 0.40 32.31
C ILE A 362 -0.27 0.20 32.01
N HIS A 363 0.50 1.28 31.84
CA HIS A 363 1.94 1.18 31.58
C HIS A 363 2.68 0.44 32.72
N LYS A 364 2.43 0.82 33.95
CA LYS A 364 3.08 0.20 35.12
C LYS A 364 2.58 -1.25 35.33
N PHE A 365 1.33 -1.53 35.02
CA PHE A 365 0.80 -2.89 35.02
C PHE A 365 1.58 -3.80 34.08
N PHE A 366 1.78 -3.40 32.80
CA PHE A 366 2.55 -4.20 31.84
C PHE A 366 4.04 -4.28 32.21
N GLN A 367 4.62 -3.20 32.74
CA GLN A 367 5.98 -3.24 33.27
C GLN A 367 6.15 -4.29 34.36
N GLN A 368 5.22 -4.39 35.31
CA GLN A 368 5.24 -5.43 36.34
C GLN A 368 5.13 -6.85 35.77
N LEU A 369 4.37 -7.03 34.67
CA LEU A 369 4.33 -8.32 33.99
C LEU A 369 5.65 -8.65 33.28
N GLU A 370 6.32 -7.65 32.69
CA GLU A 370 7.63 -7.78 32.05
C GLU A 370 8.71 -8.16 33.06
N GLU A 371 8.77 -7.52 34.21
CA GLU A 371 9.69 -7.83 35.32
C GLU A 371 9.51 -9.27 35.83
N LYS A 372 8.27 -9.78 35.77
CA LYS A 372 7.94 -11.16 36.20
C LYS A 372 7.73 -12.09 35.00
N SER A 373 8.36 -11.82 33.84
CA SER A 373 8.20 -12.61 32.60
C SER A 373 8.76 -14.04 32.68
N TYR A 374 9.50 -14.38 33.74
CA TYR A 374 9.91 -15.77 34.02
C TYR A 374 8.70 -16.69 34.29
N LYS A 375 7.54 -16.14 34.70
CA LYS A 375 6.29 -16.89 34.84
C LYS A 375 5.62 -17.06 33.49
N ILE A 376 5.29 -18.29 33.11
CA ILE A 376 4.65 -18.62 31.83
C ILE A 376 3.37 -17.82 31.62
N GLN A 377 2.53 -17.67 32.64
CA GLN A 377 1.27 -16.93 32.59
C GLN A 377 1.47 -15.47 32.19
N ASN A 378 2.50 -14.80 32.74
CA ASN A 378 2.81 -13.41 32.40
C ASN A 378 3.31 -13.28 30.96
N ARG A 379 4.12 -14.23 30.47
CA ARG A 379 4.53 -14.26 29.05
C ARG A 379 3.35 -14.41 28.09
N VAL A 380 2.42 -15.30 28.41
CA VAL A 380 1.19 -15.50 27.62
C VAL A 380 0.34 -14.23 27.65
N MET A 381 0.21 -13.58 28.81
CA MET A 381 -0.50 -12.32 28.95
C MET A 381 0.13 -11.22 28.09
N LEU A 382 1.45 -11.01 28.21
CA LEU A 382 2.20 -10.04 27.40
C LEU A 382 2.06 -10.30 25.90
N SER A 383 2.20 -11.55 25.46
CA SER A 383 2.07 -11.89 24.03
C SER A 383 0.69 -11.62 23.46
N ARG A 384 -0.35 -11.72 24.28
CA ARG A 384 -1.75 -11.44 23.90
C ARG A 384 -2.00 -9.97 23.61
N TYR A 385 -1.30 -9.06 24.31
CA TYR A 385 -1.48 -7.61 24.19
C TYR A 385 -0.34 -6.90 23.47
N ARG A 386 0.67 -7.64 22.99
CA ARG A 386 1.72 -7.09 22.13
C ARG A 386 1.29 -7.08 20.67
N GLY A 387 1.47 -5.92 20.03
CA GLY A 387 1.18 -5.71 18.63
C GLY A 387 2.15 -4.73 18.00
N LYS A 388 1.92 -4.39 16.73
CA LYS A 388 2.65 -3.32 16.04
C LYS A 388 2.05 -1.98 16.46
N THR A 389 2.81 -1.22 17.23
CA THR A 389 2.41 0.12 17.70
C THR A 389 3.26 1.20 17.06
N LYS A 390 2.71 2.39 16.89
CA LYS A 390 3.49 3.54 16.41
C LYS A 390 4.66 3.82 17.36
N CYS A 391 5.84 4.03 16.78
CA CYS A 391 7.02 4.37 17.56
C CYS A 391 6.80 5.63 18.39
N SER A 392 6.99 5.57 19.69
CA SER A 392 6.78 6.70 20.62
C SER A 392 7.75 7.87 20.39
N VAL A 393 8.93 7.62 19.79
CA VAL A 393 9.94 8.64 19.51
C VAL A 393 9.63 9.41 18.24
N CYS A 394 9.47 8.72 17.11
CA CYS A 394 9.22 9.36 15.82
C CYS A 394 7.73 9.48 15.46
N LYS A 395 6.83 8.91 16.25
CA LYS A 395 5.37 8.92 16.05
C LYS A 395 4.94 8.45 14.64
N GLY A 396 5.67 7.47 14.08
CA GLY A 396 5.44 6.94 12.74
C GLY A 396 6.21 7.64 11.61
N LYS A 397 6.87 8.77 11.88
CA LYS A 397 7.61 9.59 10.89
C LYS A 397 8.94 8.98 10.43
N ARG A 398 9.41 7.90 11.06
CA ARG A 398 10.57 7.04 10.70
C ARG A 398 11.94 7.70 10.81
N LEU A 399 12.07 8.99 10.66
CA LEU A 399 13.33 9.74 10.77
C LEU A 399 13.65 10.08 12.22
N ARG A 400 14.92 10.31 12.47
CA ARG A 400 15.39 10.87 13.73
C ARG A 400 14.91 12.32 13.90
N LYS A 401 14.82 12.81 15.13
CA LYS A 401 14.27 14.14 15.43
C LYS A 401 15.10 15.28 14.81
N GLU A 402 16.41 15.08 14.68
CA GLU A 402 17.34 16.08 14.14
C GLU A 402 17.05 16.36 12.64
N ALA A 403 16.55 15.41 11.89
CA ALA A 403 16.10 15.62 10.50
C ALA A 403 14.90 16.57 10.41
N ASN A 404 14.09 16.67 11.45
CA ASN A 404 12.90 17.54 11.48
C ASN A 404 13.24 19.00 11.80
N TYR A 405 14.45 19.27 12.24
CA TYR A 405 14.93 20.66 12.42
C TYR A 405 15.26 21.33 11.10
N VAL A 406 15.46 20.55 10.03
CA VAL A 406 15.71 21.06 8.68
C VAL A 406 14.38 21.31 7.99
N LYS A 407 14.19 22.52 7.47
CA LYS A 407 12.94 22.97 6.86
C LYS A 407 13.15 23.52 5.46
N VAL A 408 12.16 23.30 4.61
CA VAL A 408 11.99 23.96 3.31
C VAL A 408 10.59 24.58 3.32
N GLY A 409 10.49 25.90 3.13
CA GLY A 409 9.22 26.61 3.28
C GLY A 409 8.53 26.36 4.63
N ASP A 410 9.29 26.44 5.73
CA ASP A 410 8.87 26.23 7.12
C ASP A 410 8.35 24.81 7.46
N THR A 411 8.45 23.86 6.53
CA THR A 411 7.96 22.50 6.72
C THR A 411 9.12 21.50 6.73
N SER A 412 9.12 20.56 7.70
CA SER A 412 10.08 19.46 7.73
C SER A 412 9.71 18.39 6.70
N ILE A 413 10.71 17.60 6.23
CA ILE A 413 10.44 16.49 5.31
C ILE A 413 9.44 15.49 5.88
N SER A 414 9.49 15.22 7.19
CA SER A 414 8.57 14.31 7.86
C SER A 414 7.13 14.80 7.89
N ASP A 415 6.93 16.10 8.04
CA ASP A 415 5.59 16.69 8.01
C ASP A 415 5.06 16.76 6.58
N LEU A 416 5.94 17.09 5.62
CA LEU A 416 5.60 17.15 4.21
C LEU A 416 5.06 15.82 3.67
N ILE A 417 5.72 14.72 3.98
CA ILE A 417 5.31 13.38 3.48
C ILE A 417 4.02 12.84 4.11
N GLU A 418 3.53 13.43 5.19
CA GLU A 418 2.23 13.13 5.80
C GLU A 418 1.08 13.90 5.14
N LEU A 419 1.37 14.92 4.35
CA LEU A 419 0.33 15.63 3.60
C LEU A 419 -0.20 14.77 2.45
N PRO A 420 -1.51 14.81 2.18
CA PRO A 420 -2.08 14.24 0.97
C PRO A 420 -1.48 14.87 -0.29
N ILE A 421 -1.33 14.07 -1.35
CA ILE A 421 -0.77 14.52 -2.64
C ILE A 421 -1.46 15.79 -3.14
N LYS A 422 -2.79 15.88 -3.00
CA LYS A 422 -3.59 17.07 -3.34
C LYS A 422 -3.10 18.35 -2.66
N LYS A 423 -2.51 18.27 -1.47
CA LYS A 423 -1.96 19.42 -0.71
C LYS A 423 -0.49 19.69 -1.05
N LEU A 424 0.24 18.65 -1.51
CA LEU A 424 1.66 18.81 -1.85
C LEU A 424 1.87 19.67 -3.11
N ILE A 425 1.03 19.52 -4.12
CA ILE A 425 1.14 20.31 -5.37
C ILE A 425 1.07 21.82 -5.06
N PRO A 426 0.00 22.35 -4.41
CA PRO A 426 -0.07 23.75 -4.05
C PRO A 426 1.05 24.22 -3.09
N PHE A 427 1.60 23.32 -2.28
CA PHE A 427 2.73 23.64 -1.41
C PHE A 427 3.97 24.01 -2.25
N PHE A 428 4.30 23.19 -3.26
CA PHE A 428 5.45 23.46 -4.13
C PHE A 428 5.23 24.64 -5.06
N ASP A 429 4.01 24.87 -5.54
CA ASP A 429 3.66 26.03 -6.37
C ASP A 429 3.78 27.37 -5.62
N LYS A 430 3.53 27.37 -4.31
CA LYS A 430 3.60 28.57 -3.46
C LYS A 430 4.96 28.74 -2.77
N LEU A 431 5.89 27.84 -2.99
CA LEU A 431 7.18 27.86 -2.32
C LEU A 431 8.01 29.05 -2.78
N GLN A 432 8.30 29.96 -1.85
CA GLN A 432 9.15 31.14 -2.09
C GLN A 432 10.60 30.78 -1.73
N LEU A 433 11.47 30.84 -2.71
CA LEU A 433 12.90 30.56 -2.58
C LEU A 433 13.70 31.80 -2.99
N SER A 434 14.94 31.93 -2.48
CA SER A 434 15.91 32.89 -2.99
C SER A 434 16.27 32.57 -4.45
N GLU A 435 16.81 33.51 -5.21
CA GLU A 435 17.27 33.27 -6.60
C GLU A 435 18.28 32.10 -6.65
N HIS A 436 19.22 32.06 -5.73
CA HIS A 436 20.23 31.00 -5.62
C HIS A 436 19.59 29.64 -5.32
N ASP A 437 18.68 29.57 -4.34
CA ASP A 437 17.99 28.32 -3.99
C ASP A 437 17.08 27.85 -5.13
N THR A 438 16.47 28.78 -5.87
CA THR A 438 15.63 28.47 -7.04
C THR A 438 16.45 27.82 -8.14
N GLU A 439 17.64 28.33 -8.44
CA GLU A 439 18.53 27.76 -9.46
C GLU A 439 18.93 26.31 -9.10
N ILE A 440 19.29 26.06 -7.83
CA ILE A 440 19.65 24.73 -7.32
C ILE A 440 18.45 23.77 -7.35
N ALA A 441 17.27 24.24 -6.96
CA ALA A 441 16.10 23.43 -6.76
C ALA A 441 15.28 23.19 -8.04
N ASN A 442 15.40 24.01 -9.06
CA ASN A 442 14.53 24.03 -10.25
C ASN A 442 14.30 22.65 -10.87
N ARG A 443 15.36 21.90 -11.13
CA ARG A 443 15.26 20.55 -11.71
C ARG A 443 14.57 19.58 -10.76
N LEU A 444 14.90 19.64 -9.46
CA LEU A 444 14.32 18.76 -8.44
C LEU A 444 12.83 19.02 -8.27
N LEU A 445 12.44 20.29 -8.20
CA LEU A 445 11.04 20.71 -8.08
C LEU A 445 10.21 20.28 -9.29
N LYS A 446 10.76 20.44 -10.51
CA LYS A 446 10.10 19.99 -11.73
C LYS A 446 9.83 18.47 -11.69
N GLU A 447 10.81 17.67 -11.29
CA GLU A 447 10.65 16.21 -11.18
C GLU A 447 9.64 15.81 -10.10
N ILE A 448 9.65 16.48 -8.94
CA ILE A 448 8.69 16.25 -7.86
C ILE A 448 7.27 16.59 -8.32
N VAL A 449 7.05 17.79 -8.83
CA VAL A 449 5.71 18.26 -9.23
C VAL A 449 5.15 17.39 -10.36
N THR A 450 5.97 17.06 -11.36
CA THR A 450 5.53 16.20 -12.48
C THR A 450 5.04 14.84 -11.98
N ARG A 451 5.77 14.19 -11.06
CA ARG A 451 5.36 12.90 -10.50
C ARG A 451 4.11 13.01 -9.61
N LEU A 452 4.00 14.08 -8.83
CA LEU A 452 2.80 14.36 -8.04
C LEU A 452 1.57 14.58 -8.94
N ASP A 453 1.73 15.28 -10.06
CA ASP A 453 0.67 15.49 -11.05
C ASP A 453 0.20 14.16 -11.67
N PHE A 454 1.13 13.25 -12.00
CA PHE A 454 0.75 11.94 -12.50
C PHE A 454 -0.02 11.13 -11.45
N LEU A 455 0.41 11.16 -10.18
CA LEU A 455 -0.31 10.50 -9.09
C LEU A 455 -1.72 11.09 -8.90
N ASN A 456 -1.84 12.41 -9.06
CA ASN A 456 -3.13 13.10 -9.00
C ASN A 456 -4.04 12.67 -10.18
N LYS A 457 -3.52 12.64 -11.42
CA LYS A 457 -4.24 12.24 -12.63
C LYS A 457 -4.75 10.79 -12.58
N VAL A 458 -3.98 9.87 -11.97
CA VAL A 458 -4.44 8.48 -11.79
C VAL A 458 -5.40 8.30 -10.60
N GLY A 459 -5.94 9.38 -10.02
CA GLY A 459 -6.93 9.33 -8.94
C GLY A 459 -6.38 8.99 -7.56
N LEU A 460 -5.07 9.17 -7.31
CA LEU A 460 -4.40 8.87 -6.02
C LEU A 460 -4.13 10.11 -5.17
N SER A 461 -4.83 11.21 -5.42
CA SER A 461 -4.64 12.50 -4.76
C SER A 461 -4.81 12.48 -3.23
N TYR A 462 -5.56 11.51 -2.71
CA TYR A 462 -5.83 11.31 -1.28
C TYR A 462 -4.71 10.59 -0.52
N LEU A 463 -3.79 9.93 -1.22
CA LEU A 463 -2.68 9.21 -0.59
C LEU A 463 -1.64 10.19 -0.04
N THR A 464 -0.90 9.71 0.98
CA THR A 464 0.29 10.40 1.52
C THR A 464 1.56 9.68 1.05
N LEU A 465 2.67 10.41 0.91
CA LEU A 465 3.94 9.80 0.51
C LEU A 465 4.49 8.82 1.56
N ASN A 466 4.10 8.95 2.83
CA ASN A 466 4.49 8.04 3.91
C ASN A 466 3.62 6.76 3.98
N ARG A 467 2.57 6.64 3.18
CA ARG A 467 1.73 5.44 3.13
C ARG A 467 2.56 4.22 2.77
N LYS A 468 2.48 3.17 3.58
CA LYS A 468 3.22 1.91 3.37
C LYS A 468 2.69 1.16 2.14
N SER A 469 3.58 0.69 1.28
CA SER A 469 3.22 -0.02 0.05
C SER A 469 2.42 -1.30 0.31
N ASN A 470 2.72 -2.02 1.39
CA ASN A 470 1.99 -3.23 1.78
C ASN A 470 0.58 -2.98 2.35
N THR A 471 0.14 -1.72 2.49
CA THR A 471 -1.21 -1.34 2.93
C THR A 471 -2.07 -0.84 1.78
N LEU A 472 -1.52 -0.82 0.57
CA LEU A 472 -2.21 -0.41 -0.65
C LEU A 472 -3.10 -1.54 -1.17
N SER A 473 -4.20 -1.18 -1.81
CA SER A 473 -4.97 -2.13 -2.63
C SER A 473 -4.20 -2.49 -3.91
N GLY A 474 -4.60 -3.59 -4.58
CA GLY A 474 -4.02 -3.98 -5.86
C GLY A 474 -4.11 -2.87 -6.90
N GLY A 475 -5.28 -2.26 -7.05
CA GLY A 475 -5.48 -1.14 -7.97
C GLY A 475 -4.69 0.13 -7.60
N GLU A 476 -4.57 0.48 -6.32
CA GLU A 476 -3.69 1.59 -5.88
C GLU A 476 -2.24 1.34 -6.26
N SER A 477 -1.73 0.12 -6.02
CA SER A 477 -0.35 -0.27 -6.36
C SER A 477 -0.10 -0.20 -7.87
N GLN A 478 -1.04 -0.70 -8.67
CA GLN A 478 -0.97 -0.66 -10.12
C GLN A 478 -0.92 0.77 -10.66
N ARG A 479 -1.79 1.67 -10.15
CA ARG A 479 -1.81 3.08 -10.54
C ARG A 479 -0.56 3.83 -10.12
N ILE A 480 0.05 3.50 -8.98
CA ILE A 480 1.35 4.04 -8.58
C ILE A 480 2.42 3.62 -9.60
N ASN A 481 2.45 2.35 -10.01
CA ASN A 481 3.39 1.87 -11.01
C ASN A 481 3.17 2.55 -12.38
N LEU A 482 1.91 2.77 -12.78
CA LEU A 482 1.56 3.51 -13.99
C LEU A 482 2.06 4.97 -13.93
N ALA A 483 1.80 5.67 -12.83
CA ALA A 483 2.28 7.04 -12.62
C ALA A 483 3.81 7.13 -12.62
N THR A 484 4.50 6.15 -12.03
CA THR A 484 5.96 6.06 -12.04
C THR A 484 6.50 5.84 -13.45
N SER A 485 5.85 4.99 -14.24
CA SER A 485 6.22 4.72 -15.63
C SER A 485 6.09 5.95 -16.52
N LEU A 486 5.05 6.75 -16.32
CA LEU A 486 4.90 8.06 -16.99
C LEU A 486 6.01 9.02 -16.61
N GLY A 487 6.39 9.05 -15.31
CA GLY A 487 7.48 9.88 -14.81
C GLY A 487 8.86 9.52 -15.38
N SER A 488 9.05 8.27 -15.85
CA SER A 488 10.30 7.82 -16.46
C SER A 488 10.53 8.33 -17.88
N SER A 489 9.51 8.91 -18.53
CA SER A 489 9.57 9.47 -19.89
C SER A 489 10.16 8.53 -20.96
N LEU A 490 9.97 7.21 -20.79
CA LEU A 490 10.45 6.23 -21.77
C LEU A 490 9.62 6.33 -23.06
N VAL A 491 10.29 6.31 -24.19
CA VAL A 491 9.70 6.43 -25.54
C VAL A 491 10.01 5.18 -26.35
N GLY A 492 9.08 4.77 -27.22
CA GLY A 492 9.27 3.60 -28.09
C GLY A 492 9.18 2.26 -27.36
N SER A 493 8.66 2.25 -26.15
CA SER A 493 8.42 1.05 -25.32
C SER A 493 7.03 0.47 -25.55
N MET A 494 6.83 -0.76 -25.09
CA MET A 494 5.55 -1.44 -25.09
C MET A 494 5.09 -1.61 -23.63
N TYR A 495 3.99 -0.95 -23.29
CA TYR A 495 3.34 -1.09 -21.98
C TYR A 495 2.21 -2.09 -22.06
N ILE A 496 2.19 -3.06 -21.16
CA ILE A 496 1.12 -4.06 -21.06
C ILE A 496 0.51 -3.94 -19.67
N LEU A 497 -0.78 -3.61 -19.61
CA LEU A 497 -1.53 -3.38 -18.38
C LEU A 497 -2.63 -4.44 -18.22
N ASP A 498 -2.79 -4.93 -16.99
CA ASP A 498 -3.81 -5.91 -16.63
C ASP A 498 -4.93 -5.20 -15.87
N GLU A 499 -6.07 -5.03 -16.52
CA GLU A 499 -7.30 -4.47 -15.95
C GLU A 499 -7.07 -3.19 -15.10
N PRO A 500 -6.49 -2.12 -15.66
CA PRO A 500 -6.14 -0.94 -14.88
C PRO A 500 -7.34 -0.14 -14.35
N SER A 501 -8.57 -0.40 -14.84
CA SER A 501 -9.82 0.21 -14.34
C SER A 501 -10.32 -0.38 -13.02
N ILE A 502 -9.70 -1.46 -12.52
CA ILE A 502 -10.18 -2.16 -11.32
C ILE A 502 -10.31 -1.23 -10.11
N GLY A 503 -11.47 -1.33 -9.46
CA GLY A 503 -11.80 -0.54 -8.26
C GLY A 503 -11.90 0.96 -8.52
N LEU A 504 -12.00 1.38 -9.79
CA LEU A 504 -12.27 2.75 -10.17
C LEU A 504 -13.77 3.02 -10.31
N HIS A 505 -14.16 4.18 -9.82
CA HIS A 505 -15.43 4.76 -10.18
C HIS A 505 -15.37 5.27 -11.64
N PRO A 506 -16.45 5.27 -12.44
CA PRO A 506 -16.45 5.77 -13.83
C PRO A 506 -15.81 7.15 -14.00
N LYS A 507 -16.02 8.07 -13.05
CA LYS A 507 -15.32 9.37 -13.02
C LYS A 507 -13.79 9.24 -12.98
N ASP A 508 -13.28 8.26 -12.26
CA ASP A 508 -11.83 8.03 -12.16
C ASP A 508 -11.29 7.30 -13.41
N THR A 509 -12.15 6.52 -14.09
CA THR A 509 -11.83 5.84 -15.36
C THR A 509 -11.60 6.87 -16.49
N GLU A 510 -12.37 7.97 -16.53
CA GLU A 510 -12.13 9.07 -17.48
C GLU A 510 -10.68 9.61 -17.37
N ASN A 511 -10.22 9.87 -16.15
CA ASN A 511 -8.84 10.31 -15.90
C ASN A 511 -7.79 9.25 -16.29
N LEU A 512 -8.08 7.96 -16.08
CA LEU A 512 -7.19 6.87 -16.48
C LEU A 512 -7.05 6.81 -18.02
N ILE A 513 -8.13 7.02 -18.76
CA ILE A 513 -8.13 7.07 -20.22
C ILE A 513 -7.18 8.18 -20.71
N ASP A 514 -7.25 9.37 -20.13
CA ASP A 514 -6.35 10.48 -20.46
C ASP A 514 -4.88 10.11 -20.22
N VAL A 515 -4.60 9.38 -19.15
CA VAL A 515 -3.26 8.89 -18.81
C VAL A 515 -2.76 7.87 -19.83
N LEU A 516 -3.59 6.89 -20.21
CA LEU A 516 -3.25 5.88 -21.22
C LEU A 516 -3.00 6.53 -22.61
N GLN A 517 -3.82 7.49 -22.97
CA GLN A 517 -3.64 8.26 -24.22
C GLN A 517 -2.38 9.12 -24.17
N SER A 518 -2.06 9.74 -23.04
CA SER A 518 -0.82 10.48 -22.85
C SER A 518 0.40 9.56 -23.02
N LEU A 519 0.36 8.37 -22.47
CA LEU A 519 1.42 7.36 -22.61
C LEU A 519 1.62 6.94 -24.07
N ARG A 520 0.51 6.71 -24.81
CA ARG A 520 0.52 6.46 -26.25
C ARG A 520 1.10 7.64 -27.04
N ASN A 521 0.69 8.86 -26.71
CA ASN A 521 1.10 10.08 -27.43
C ASN A 521 2.60 10.40 -27.25
N LEU A 522 3.24 9.87 -26.22
CA LEU A 522 4.70 9.88 -26.05
C LEU A 522 5.42 8.95 -27.06
N GLY A 523 4.69 8.23 -27.93
CA GLY A 523 5.27 7.30 -28.91
C GLY A 523 5.45 5.87 -28.38
N ASN A 524 4.65 5.46 -27.39
CA ASN A 524 4.63 4.11 -26.86
C ASN A 524 3.47 3.29 -27.42
N THR A 525 3.64 1.97 -27.46
CA THR A 525 2.55 1.03 -27.72
C THR A 525 1.94 0.65 -26.37
N VAL A 526 0.64 0.90 -26.21
CA VAL A 526 -0.07 0.62 -24.95
C VAL A 526 -1.08 -0.50 -25.20
N ILE A 527 -0.88 -1.63 -24.56
CA ILE A 527 -1.74 -2.81 -24.66
C ILE A 527 -2.43 -3.00 -23.32
N VAL A 528 -3.75 -3.03 -23.31
CA VAL A 528 -4.55 -3.10 -22.10
C VAL A 528 -5.46 -4.32 -22.17
N VAL A 529 -5.36 -5.22 -21.22
CA VAL A 529 -6.36 -6.28 -21.02
C VAL A 529 -7.51 -5.66 -20.25
N GLU A 530 -8.71 -5.56 -20.84
CA GLU A 530 -9.81 -4.80 -20.24
C GLU A 530 -11.19 -5.29 -20.65
N HIS A 531 -12.17 -4.93 -19.78
CA HIS A 531 -13.61 -5.19 -19.98
C HIS A 531 -14.45 -3.92 -19.87
N ASP A 532 -13.86 -2.81 -19.48
CA ASP A 532 -14.54 -1.52 -19.33
C ASP A 532 -14.91 -0.94 -20.69
N GLU A 533 -16.20 -0.56 -20.83
CA GLU A 533 -16.76 -0.03 -22.07
C GLU A 533 -16.10 1.28 -22.50
N ASP A 534 -15.79 2.19 -21.55
CA ASP A 534 -15.24 3.51 -21.87
C ASP A 534 -13.78 3.40 -22.32
N ILE A 535 -13.00 2.49 -21.75
CA ILE A 535 -11.64 2.20 -22.21
C ILE A 535 -11.67 1.55 -23.60
N MET A 536 -12.62 0.65 -23.87
CA MET A 536 -12.80 0.08 -25.20
C MET A 536 -13.18 1.13 -26.25
N LYS A 537 -14.06 2.09 -25.89
CA LYS A 537 -14.41 3.23 -26.76
C LYS A 537 -13.21 4.13 -27.07
N ALA A 538 -12.32 4.31 -26.12
CA ALA A 538 -11.13 5.16 -26.23
C ALA A 538 -9.96 4.50 -26.96
N ALA A 539 -10.03 3.17 -27.21
CA ALA A 539 -8.99 2.41 -27.88
C ALA A 539 -8.88 2.75 -29.37
N ASP A 540 -7.66 2.75 -29.89
CA ASP A 540 -7.41 2.84 -31.33
C ASP A 540 -7.79 1.53 -32.04
N GLU A 541 -7.60 0.39 -31.34
CA GLU A 541 -7.89 -0.95 -31.87
C GLU A 541 -8.24 -1.92 -30.75
N ILE A 542 -9.12 -2.88 -31.02
CA ILE A 542 -9.60 -3.87 -30.07
C ILE A 542 -9.38 -5.27 -30.65
N ILE A 543 -8.91 -6.18 -29.81
CA ILE A 543 -8.74 -7.60 -30.10
C ILE A 543 -9.64 -8.38 -29.17
N ASP A 544 -10.68 -9.00 -29.68
CA ASP A 544 -11.62 -9.80 -28.89
C ASP A 544 -11.27 -11.29 -29.00
N ILE A 545 -11.03 -11.93 -27.83
CA ILE A 545 -10.62 -13.32 -27.72
C ILE A 545 -11.75 -14.17 -27.14
N GLY A 546 -12.14 -15.20 -27.88
CA GLY A 546 -13.26 -16.06 -27.54
C GLY A 546 -13.25 -17.36 -28.37
N PRO A 547 -14.46 -17.88 -28.72
CA PRO A 547 -15.80 -17.36 -28.36
C PRO A 547 -16.19 -17.60 -26.90
N GLU A 548 -15.62 -18.63 -26.26
CA GLU A 548 -15.91 -19.00 -24.87
C GLU A 548 -14.63 -19.08 -24.03
N ALA A 549 -14.72 -19.62 -22.82
CA ALA A 549 -13.60 -19.79 -21.91
C ALA A 549 -12.92 -21.16 -22.07
N GLY A 550 -11.70 -21.31 -21.56
CA GLY A 550 -10.98 -22.58 -21.45
C GLY A 550 -10.73 -23.23 -22.82
N THR A 551 -11.09 -24.51 -22.95
CA THR A 551 -10.85 -25.30 -24.16
C THR A 551 -11.62 -24.84 -25.40
N LEU A 552 -12.74 -24.13 -25.22
CA LEU A 552 -13.58 -23.57 -26.28
C LEU A 552 -13.19 -22.12 -26.64
N GLY A 553 -12.28 -21.52 -25.87
CA GLY A 553 -11.71 -20.22 -26.13
C GLY A 553 -10.44 -20.25 -27.00
N GLY A 554 -9.67 -19.16 -26.95
CA GLY A 554 -8.35 -19.09 -27.54
C GLY A 554 -8.31 -18.71 -29.02
N HIS A 555 -9.41 -18.24 -29.61
CA HIS A 555 -9.48 -17.71 -30.98
C HIS A 555 -9.63 -16.19 -30.96
N VAL A 556 -9.12 -15.52 -31.99
CA VAL A 556 -9.48 -14.12 -32.26
C VAL A 556 -10.84 -14.12 -32.94
N VAL A 557 -11.88 -13.66 -32.23
CA VAL A 557 -13.27 -13.67 -32.74
C VAL A 557 -13.63 -12.36 -33.44
N ALA A 558 -13.02 -11.24 -33.02
CA ALA A 558 -13.13 -9.96 -33.69
C ALA A 558 -11.84 -9.14 -33.50
N HIS A 559 -11.51 -8.28 -34.47
CA HIS A 559 -10.34 -7.44 -34.45
C HIS A 559 -10.58 -6.20 -35.30
N GLY A 560 -10.37 -5.01 -34.80
CA GLY A 560 -10.53 -3.75 -35.49
C GLY A 560 -10.82 -2.59 -34.52
N THR A 561 -11.31 -1.48 -35.09
CA THR A 561 -11.77 -0.31 -34.34
C THR A 561 -13.04 -0.62 -33.54
N PHE A 562 -13.37 0.23 -32.57
CA PHE A 562 -14.60 0.05 -31.77
C PHE A 562 -15.87 -0.12 -32.67
N ASN A 563 -15.99 0.67 -33.72
CA ASN A 563 -17.13 0.55 -34.64
C ASN A 563 -17.17 -0.78 -35.42
N GLU A 564 -16.00 -1.30 -35.79
CA GLU A 564 -15.91 -2.61 -36.44
C GLU A 564 -16.25 -3.77 -35.48
N ILE A 565 -15.87 -3.64 -34.21
CA ILE A 565 -16.27 -4.57 -33.18
C ILE A 565 -17.77 -4.59 -32.95
N LEU A 566 -18.44 -3.43 -32.92
CA LEU A 566 -19.90 -3.33 -32.78
C LEU A 566 -20.66 -4.05 -33.90
N MET A 567 -20.07 -4.16 -35.09
CA MET A 567 -20.66 -4.85 -36.24
C MET A 567 -20.34 -6.35 -36.26
N SER A 568 -19.47 -6.82 -35.38
CA SER A 568 -19.12 -8.25 -35.31
C SER A 568 -20.20 -9.08 -34.62
N THR A 569 -20.07 -10.40 -34.71
CA THR A 569 -20.99 -11.36 -34.08
C THR A 569 -20.40 -11.91 -32.77
N SER A 570 -19.42 -11.23 -32.20
CA SER A 570 -18.81 -11.65 -30.95
C SER A 570 -19.73 -11.39 -29.76
N LEU A 571 -19.57 -12.16 -28.70
CA LEU A 571 -20.36 -11.96 -27.48
C LEU A 571 -20.13 -10.57 -26.88
N THR A 572 -18.90 -10.05 -26.96
CA THR A 572 -18.56 -8.67 -26.54
C THR A 572 -19.36 -7.65 -27.36
N ALA A 573 -19.43 -7.82 -28.67
CA ALA A 573 -20.21 -6.94 -29.55
C ALA A 573 -21.70 -6.95 -29.21
N GLU A 574 -22.27 -8.12 -28.90
CA GLU A 574 -23.70 -8.24 -28.54
C GLU A 574 -24.05 -7.42 -27.28
N TYR A 575 -23.14 -7.33 -26.31
CA TYR A 575 -23.32 -6.48 -25.13
C TYR A 575 -23.09 -5.00 -25.43
N LEU A 576 -22.08 -4.66 -26.23
CA LEU A 576 -21.76 -3.28 -26.55
C LEU A 576 -22.79 -2.62 -27.46
N ASN A 577 -23.42 -3.38 -28.39
CA ASN A 577 -24.45 -2.86 -29.29
C ASN A 577 -25.89 -2.96 -28.74
N GLY A 578 -26.04 -3.50 -27.50
CA GLY A 578 -27.31 -3.60 -26.80
C GLY A 578 -28.19 -4.79 -27.22
N THR A 579 -27.73 -5.67 -28.14
CA THR A 579 -28.48 -6.89 -28.53
C THR A 579 -28.63 -7.85 -27.32
N ARG A 580 -27.64 -7.89 -26.45
CA ARG A 580 -27.73 -8.49 -25.12
C ARG A 580 -27.53 -7.41 -24.07
N SER A 581 -28.24 -7.52 -22.93
CA SER A 581 -28.07 -6.63 -21.80
C SER A 581 -28.22 -7.39 -20.48
N ILE A 582 -27.73 -6.78 -19.43
CA ILE A 582 -28.09 -7.15 -18.04
C ILE A 582 -29.37 -6.40 -17.74
N GLU A 583 -30.46 -7.13 -17.54
CA GLU A 583 -31.77 -6.56 -17.34
C GLU A 583 -31.90 -5.89 -15.97
N VAL A 584 -32.49 -4.71 -15.93
CA VAL A 584 -32.85 -4.04 -14.69
C VAL A 584 -34.05 -4.79 -14.08
N PRO A 585 -34.01 -5.15 -12.78
CA PRO A 585 -35.14 -5.81 -12.13
C PRO A 585 -36.41 -4.96 -12.23
N THR A 586 -37.52 -5.58 -12.63
CA THR A 586 -38.81 -4.91 -12.77
C THR A 586 -39.42 -4.43 -11.45
N ALA A 587 -38.99 -5.03 -10.33
CA ALA A 587 -39.37 -4.66 -8.98
C ALA A 587 -38.19 -4.82 -8.03
N ARG A 588 -38.01 -3.85 -7.13
CA ARG A 588 -37.01 -3.91 -6.08
C ARG A 588 -37.54 -4.65 -4.88
N ARG A 589 -36.67 -5.53 -4.30
CA ARG A 589 -37.01 -6.21 -3.05
C ARG A 589 -37.04 -5.19 -1.92
N ASN A 590 -38.03 -5.28 -1.02
CA ASN A 590 -38.08 -4.45 0.17
C ASN A 590 -37.90 -5.31 1.42
N SER A 591 -37.20 -4.80 2.42
CA SER A 591 -36.98 -5.51 3.68
C SER A 591 -37.39 -4.70 4.89
N LYS A 592 -37.98 -5.42 5.86
CA LYS A 592 -38.30 -4.88 7.20
C LYS A 592 -37.13 -5.06 8.19
N ASN A 593 -36.14 -5.85 7.81
CA ASN A 593 -34.96 -6.13 8.60
C ASN A 593 -33.83 -5.22 8.15
N TYR A 594 -33.07 -4.68 9.07
CA TYR A 594 -31.99 -3.77 8.76
C TYR A 594 -30.92 -3.77 9.86
N ILE A 595 -29.70 -3.35 9.48
CA ILE A 595 -28.63 -2.92 10.38
C ILE A 595 -28.47 -1.43 10.19
N GLN A 596 -28.43 -0.66 11.27
CA GLN A 596 -28.10 0.76 11.24
C GLN A 596 -26.87 1.04 12.06
N ILE A 597 -25.87 1.64 11.43
CA ILE A 597 -24.68 2.17 12.10
C ILE A 597 -24.89 3.67 12.28
N LYS A 598 -24.77 4.14 13.53
CA LYS A 598 -24.90 5.56 13.87
C LYS A 598 -23.56 6.14 14.27
N GLY A 599 -23.27 7.33 13.75
CA GLY A 599 -22.09 8.11 14.09
C GLY A 599 -20.78 7.48 13.65
N ALA A 600 -20.72 6.88 12.46
CA ALA A 600 -19.50 6.33 11.87
C ALA A 600 -18.50 7.46 11.59
N ARG A 601 -17.28 7.38 12.20
CA ARG A 601 -16.28 8.46 12.16
C ARG A 601 -14.85 7.95 12.09
N GLU A 602 -14.68 6.71 11.67
CA GLU A 602 -13.34 6.13 11.44
C GLU A 602 -12.72 6.73 10.17
N ASN A 603 -11.41 6.99 10.21
CA ASN A 603 -10.64 7.58 9.12
C ASN A 603 -11.27 8.90 8.60
N ASN A 604 -11.72 8.90 7.33
CA ASN A 604 -12.33 10.07 6.69
C ASN A 604 -13.85 10.20 6.88
N LEU A 605 -14.52 9.23 7.49
CA LEU A 605 -15.96 9.27 7.68
C LEU A 605 -16.39 10.44 8.60
N LYS A 606 -17.42 11.16 8.18
CA LYS A 606 -17.87 12.44 8.77
C LYS A 606 -19.05 12.28 9.74
N ASN A 607 -18.94 11.33 10.67
CA ASN A 607 -19.98 11.05 11.68
C ASN A 607 -21.32 10.73 11.04
N ILE A 608 -21.31 9.82 10.05
CA ILE A 608 -22.48 9.47 9.25
C ILE A 608 -23.33 8.38 9.92
N ASP A 609 -24.64 8.45 9.67
CA ASP A 609 -25.62 7.41 9.99
C ASP A 609 -25.96 6.69 8.70
N VAL A 610 -25.86 5.35 8.68
CA VAL A 610 -26.09 4.54 7.47
C VAL A 610 -26.96 3.34 7.78
N THR A 611 -27.95 3.07 6.92
CA THR A 611 -28.86 1.95 7.04
C THR A 611 -28.59 0.90 5.98
N PHE A 612 -28.43 -0.35 6.39
CA PHE A 612 -28.22 -1.52 5.53
C PHE A 612 -29.45 -2.42 5.58
N PRO A 613 -30.34 -2.40 4.60
CA PRO A 613 -31.43 -3.34 4.50
C PRO A 613 -30.91 -4.78 4.36
N LEU A 614 -31.57 -5.73 4.96
CA LEU A 614 -31.20 -7.15 4.98
C LEU A 614 -32.12 -7.97 4.07
N ASN A 615 -31.71 -9.16 3.67
CA ASN A 615 -32.46 -10.07 2.76
C ASN A 615 -32.71 -9.45 1.37
N VAL A 616 -31.85 -8.52 0.96
CA VAL A 616 -31.85 -7.82 -0.32
C VAL A 616 -30.40 -7.68 -0.82
N LEU A 617 -30.22 -7.25 -2.07
CA LEU A 617 -28.93 -6.85 -2.61
C LEU A 617 -28.68 -5.36 -2.29
N THR A 618 -27.84 -5.10 -1.29
CA THR A 618 -27.40 -3.74 -0.94
C THR A 618 -26.03 -3.47 -1.56
N VAL A 619 -25.91 -2.39 -2.32
CA VAL A 619 -24.63 -2.01 -2.93
C VAL A 619 -24.13 -0.69 -2.34
N ILE A 620 -22.86 -0.65 -1.97
CA ILE A 620 -22.17 0.55 -1.50
C ILE A 620 -21.26 1.04 -2.61
N THR A 621 -21.48 2.26 -3.07
CA THR A 621 -20.77 2.88 -4.17
C THR A 621 -20.18 4.24 -3.80
N GLY A 622 -19.56 4.93 -4.75
CA GLY A 622 -18.93 6.24 -4.58
C GLY A 622 -17.49 6.28 -5.10
N VAL A 623 -16.93 7.46 -5.26
CA VAL A 623 -15.58 7.66 -5.80
C VAL A 623 -14.48 6.96 -5.00
N SER A 624 -13.32 6.77 -5.60
CA SER A 624 -12.15 6.16 -4.93
C SER A 624 -11.74 6.99 -3.70
N GLY A 625 -11.49 6.31 -2.56
CA GLY A 625 -11.15 6.99 -1.30
C GLY A 625 -12.31 7.67 -0.57
N SER A 626 -13.57 7.50 -0.97
CA SER A 626 -14.76 8.10 -0.31
C SER A 626 -15.09 7.51 1.06
N GLY A 627 -14.47 6.37 1.45
CA GLY A 627 -14.67 5.75 2.77
C GLY A 627 -15.46 4.43 2.76
N LYS A 628 -15.83 3.88 1.61
CA LYS A 628 -16.56 2.60 1.46
C LYS A 628 -15.96 1.45 2.27
N SER A 629 -14.69 1.15 2.01
CA SER A 629 -13.99 0.07 2.73
C SER A 629 -13.83 0.38 4.23
N THR A 630 -13.74 1.64 4.61
CA THR A 630 -13.74 2.05 6.02
C THR A 630 -15.07 1.72 6.68
N LEU A 631 -16.19 2.10 6.06
CA LEU A 631 -17.54 1.84 6.57
C LEU A 631 -17.81 0.33 6.70
N VAL A 632 -17.48 -0.43 5.65
CA VAL A 632 -17.83 -1.85 5.58
C VAL A 632 -16.83 -2.73 6.30
N ARG A 633 -15.54 -2.65 5.92
CA ARG A 633 -14.50 -3.55 6.41
C ARG A 633 -14.01 -3.21 7.81
N ARG A 634 -13.97 -1.89 8.16
CA ARG A 634 -13.48 -1.45 9.46
C ARG A 634 -14.57 -1.28 10.51
N ILE A 635 -15.82 -1.01 10.12
CA ILE A 635 -16.91 -0.79 11.07
C ILE A 635 -17.95 -1.91 10.99
N LEU A 636 -18.67 -2.07 9.87
CA LEU A 636 -19.80 -3.00 9.76
C LEU A 636 -19.39 -4.45 10.05
N TYR A 637 -18.42 -4.97 9.29
CA TYR A 637 -18.00 -6.38 9.38
C TYR A 637 -17.52 -6.76 10.79
N PRO A 638 -16.55 -6.05 11.42
CA PRO A 638 -16.08 -6.40 12.76
C PRO A 638 -17.18 -6.26 13.82
N SER A 639 -18.08 -5.27 13.65
CA SER A 639 -19.20 -5.07 14.60
C SER A 639 -20.17 -6.23 14.58
N ILE A 640 -20.62 -6.66 13.39
CA ILE A 640 -21.53 -7.80 13.29
C ILE A 640 -20.84 -9.10 13.66
N LEU A 641 -19.59 -9.30 13.27
CA LEU A 641 -18.81 -10.48 13.66
C LEU A 641 -18.77 -10.66 15.18
N LYS A 642 -18.59 -9.56 15.92
CA LYS A 642 -18.62 -9.55 17.39
C LYS A 642 -20.00 -9.91 17.93
N GLU A 643 -21.08 -9.36 17.35
CA GLU A 643 -22.46 -9.64 17.77
C GLU A 643 -22.86 -11.11 17.57
N VAL A 644 -22.36 -11.77 16.51
CA VAL A 644 -22.60 -13.21 16.29
C VAL A 644 -21.63 -14.12 17.07
N GLY A 645 -20.83 -13.56 17.99
CA GLY A 645 -19.89 -14.31 18.84
C GLY A 645 -18.59 -14.71 18.16
N GLY A 646 -18.28 -14.14 17.01
CA GLY A 646 -16.99 -14.35 16.32
C GLY A 646 -15.86 -13.53 16.92
N TYR A 647 -14.62 -13.92 16.58
CA TYR A 647 -13.41 -13.18 16.94
C TYR A 647 -12.81 -12.55 15.68
N GLY A 648 -12.45 -11.28 15.77
CA GLY A 648 -11.90 -10.52 14.65
C GLY A 648 -11.18 -9.25 15.09
N GLU A 649 -10.82 -8.42 14.11
CA GLU A 649 -10.25 -7.11 14.36
C GLU A 649 -11.23 -6.22 15.12
N LYS A 650 -10.72 -5.25 15.88
CA LYS A 650 -11.51 -4.23 16.53
C LYS A 650 -12.31 -3.42 15.51
N ALA A 651 -13.58 -3.17 15.81
CA ALA A 651 -14.37 -2.26 14.99
C ALA A 651 -13.83 -0.82 15.08
N GLY A 652 -13.86 -0.11 13.95
CA GLY A 652 -13.53 1.30 13.88
C GLY A 652 -14.48 2.17 14.69
N GLN A 653 -14.27 3.48 14.69
CA GLN A 653 -15.01 4.41 15.54
C GLN A 653 -16.43 4.66 15.02
N PHE A 654 -17.42 4.35 15.83
CA PHE A 654 -18.85 4.67 15.62
C PHE A 654 -19.54 4.83 16.98
N THR A 655 -20.76 5.33 16.99
CA THR A 655 -21.51 5.56 18.24
C THR A 655 -22.23 4.29 18.71
N LYS A 656 -23.05 3.70 17.86
CA LYS A 656 -23.82 2.47 18.17
C LYS A 656 -24.27 1.76 16.90
N ILE A 657 -24.62 0.48 17.05
CA ILE A 657 -25.28 -0.34 16.05
C ILE A 657 -26.69 -0.68 16.54
N GLU A 658 -27.66 -0.51 15.68
CA GLU A 658 -29.07 -0.78 15.96
C GLU A 658 -29.69 -1.55 14.80
N GLY A 659 -30.88 -2.14 15.02
CA GLY A 659 -31.65 -2.75 13.94
C GLY A 659 -32.24 -4.10 14.29
N LYS A 660 -32.81 -4.75 13.27
CA LYS A 660 -33.45 -6.06 13.35
C LYS A 660 -32.59 -7.12 12.67
N TYR A 661 -31.45 -7.49 13.28
CA TYR A 661 -30.45 -8.40 12.70
C TYR A 661 -30.19 -9.67 13.54
N GLY A 662 -30.93 -9.92 14.61
CA GLY A 662 -30.74 -11.08 15.51
C GLY A 662 -30.89 -12.46 14.85
N HIS A 663 -31.44 -12.52 13.63
CA HIS A 663 -31.53 -13.74 12.84
C HIS A 663 -30.23 -14.11 12.12
N ILE A 664 -29.29 -13.18 11.98
CA ILE A 664 -27.96 -13.42 11.39
C ILE A 664 -27.16 -14.22 12.41
N LYS A 665 -26.63 -15.38 11.97
CA LYS A 665 -25.78 -16.27 12.78
C LYS A 665 -24.35 -16.32 12.30
N HIS A 666 -24.11 -15.97 11.05
CA HIS A 666 -22.78 -15.94 10.42
C HIS A 666 -22.62 -14.67 9.61
N VAL A 667 -21.41 -14.14 9.59
CA VAL A 667 -21.01 -13.08 8.68
C VAL A 667 -19.73 -13.49 7.96
N GLU A 668 -19.72 -13.33 6.65
CA GLU A 668 -18.61 -13.72 5.80
C GLU A 668 -18.17 -12.53 4.95
N PHE A 669 -16.88 -12.23 4.99
CA PHE A 669 -16.26 -11.19 4.16
C PHE A 669 -15.50 -11.85 3.01
N VAL A 670 -15.95 -11.65 1.79
CA VAL A 670 -15.42 -12.26 0.57
C VAL A 670 -14.61 -11.22 -0.19
N ASP A 671 -13.32 -11.29 -0.06
CA ASP A 671 -12.34 -10.42 -0.71
C ASP A 671 -11.55 -11.14 -1.81
N GLN A 672 -10.71 -10.40 -2.53
CA GLN A 672 -9.87 -10.90 -3.62
C GLN A 672 -8.62 -11.67 -3.13
N ASN A 673 -8.44 -11.86 -1.82
CA ASN A 673 -7.31 -12.61 -1.28
C ASN A 673 -7.36 -14.07 -1.78
N PRO A 674 -6.20 -14.71 -2.02
CA PRO A 674 -6.13 -16.10 -2.42
C PRO A 674 -6.91 -17.04 -1.49
N ILE A 675 -7.45 -18.13 -2.02
CA ILE A 675 -8.20 -19.16 -1.26
C ILE A 675 -7.35 -19.94 -0.25
N GLY A 676 -6.03 -19.71 -0.27
CA GLY A 676 -5.08 -20.25 0.69
C GLY A 676 -3.67 -19.71 0.45
N ARG A 677 -2.83 -19.78 1.48
CA ARG A 677 -1.45 -19.26 1.44
C ARG A 677 -0.45 -20.23 0.78
N SER A 678 -0.82 -21.48 0.58
CA SER A 678 0.06 -22.52 0.02
C SER A 678 -0.26 -22.75 -1.45
N SER A 679 0.77 -22.96 -2.28
CA SER A 679 0.66 -23.43 -3.66
C SER A 679 -0.15 -24.73 -3.82
N ARG A 680 -0.33 -25.48 -2.73
CA ARG A 680 -1.16 -26.70 -2.67
C ARG A 680 -2.65 -26.42 -2.48
N SER A 681 -3.04 -25.19 -2.15
CA SER A 681 -4.46 -24.82 -2.11
C SER A 681 -4.99 -24.72 -3.54
N ASN A 682 -6.12 -25.35 -3.80
CA ASN A 682 -6.75 -25.39 -5.13
C ASN A 682 -8.27 -25.46 -5.02
N PRO A 683 -9.03 -25.21 -6.10
CA PRO A 683 -10.49 -25.17 -6.09
C PRO A 683 -11.11 -26.43 -5.48
N VAL A 684 -10.66 -27.62 -5.91
CA VAL A 684 -11.29 -28.88 -5.48
C VAL A 684 -11.08 -29.20 -4.01
N THR A 685 -9.97 -28.76 -3.40
CA THR A 685 -9.75 -28.92 -1.95
C THR A 685 -10.56 -27.91 -1.16
N TYR A 686 -10.70 -26.69 -1.67
CA TYR A 686 -11.43 -25.62 -0.98
C TYR A 686 -12.94 -25.94 -0.81
N ILE A 687 -13.57 -26.46 -1.85
CA ILE A 687 -14.98 -26.93 -1.80
C ILE A 687 -15.15 -28.33 -1.18
N LYS A 688 -14.07 -28.98 -0.70
CA LYS A 688 -14.05 -30.31 -0.10
C LYS A 688 -14.57 -31.42 -1.02
N ALA A 689 -14.47 -31.29 -2.34
CA ALA A 689 -14.78 -32.34 -3.29
C ALA A 689 -13.62 -33.36 -3.40
N TYR A 690 -12.38 -32.90 -3.11
CA TYR A 690 -11.20 -33.78 -3.18
C TYR A 690 -11.24 -34.95 -2.21
N ASP A 691 -11.91 -34.83 -1.07
CA ASP A 691 -12.04 -35.91 -0.11
C ASP A 691 -12.83 -37.10 -0.68
N ASP A 692 -13.88 -36.82 -1.47
CA ASP A 692 -14.65 -37.83 -2.15
C ASP A 692 -13.87 -38.47 -3.32
N ILE A 693 -13.10 -37.66 -4.05
CA ILE A 693 -12.21 -38.13 -5.14
C ILE A 693 -11.14 -39.07 -4.57
N ARG A 694 -10.46 -38.72 -3.49
CA ARG A 694 -9.46 -39.56 -2.83
C ARG A 694 -10.06 -40.88 -2.37
N SER A 695 -11.26 -40.84 -1.83
CA SER A 695 -11.98 -42.03 -1.39
C SER A 695 -12.35 -42.93 -2.58
N LEU A 696 -12.74 -42.33 -3.71
CA LEU A 696 -13.01 -43.06 -4.97
C LEU A 696 -11.77 -43.79 -5.48
N PHE A 697 -10.59 -43.13 -5.52
CA PHE A 697 -9.34 -43.76 -5.94
C PHE A 697 -8.91 -44.88 -4.97
N ALA A 698 -9.06 -44.66 -3.67
CA ALA A 698 -8.77 -45.70 -2.66
C ALA A 698 -9.67 -46.93 -2.78
N SER A 699 -10.88 -46.79 -3.33
CA SER A 699 -11.82 -47.90 -3.56
C SER A 699 -11.48 -48.79 -4.77
N GLN A 700 -10.58 -48.38 -5.66
CA GLN A 700 -10.21 -49.10 -6.89
C GLN A 700 -9.51 -50.43 -6.56
N LYS A 701 -9.65 -51.40 -7.46
CA LYS A 701 -9.08 -52.74 -7.29
C LYS A 701 -7.57 -52.70 -7.03
N LEU A 702 -6.81 -51.94 -7.83
CA LEU A 702 -5.37 -51.85 -7.68
C LEU A 702 -4.98 -51.19 -6.32
N SER A 703 -5.71 -50.20 -5.87
CA SER A 703 -5.51 -49.60 -4.55
C SER A 703 -5.71 -50.59 -3.41
N LYS A 704 -6.76 -51.43 -3.48
CA LYS A 704 -7.01 -52.46 -2.49
C LYS A 704 -5.91 -53.50 -2.45
N ILE A 705 -5.42 -53.97 -3.61
CA ILE A 705 -4.32 -54.94 -3.73
C ILE A 705 -3.03 -54.38 -3.13
N ARG A 706 -2.72 -53.11 -3.35
CA ARG A 706 -1.50 -52.44 -2.84
C ARG A 706 -1.65 -51.86 -1.44
N GLY A 707 -2.82 -51.96 -0.81
CA GLY A 707 -3.09 -51.42 0.51
C GLY A 707 -3.15 -49.88 0.55
N TYR A 708 -3.46 -49.23 -0.58
CA TYR A 708 -3.55 -47.78 -0.64
C TYR A 708 -4.85 -47.30 -0.03
N GLN A 709 -4.72 -46.30 0.83
CA GLN A 709 -5.82 -45.59 1.50
C GLN A 709 -5.96 -44.18 0.89
N ALA A 710 -7.03 -43.46 1.21
CA ALA A 710 -7.28 -42.10 0.73
C ALA A 710 -6.12 -41.12 0.97
N LYS A 711 -5.32 -41.32 2.03
CA LYS A 711 -4.13 -40.50 2.33
C LYS A 711 -3.04 -40.61 1.23
N HIS A 712 -2.91 -41.74 0.54
CA HIS A 712 -1.91 -41.93 -0.52
C HIS A 712 -2.23 -41.13 -1.79
N PHE A 713 -3.47 -40.71 -1.97
CA PHE A 713 -3.94 -39.83 -3.04
C PHE A 713 -3.98 -38.35 -2.60
N SER A 714 -3.27 -37.99 -1.52
CA SER A 714 -3.15 -36.63 -1.05
C SER A 714 -1.77 -36.07 -1.37
N PHE A 715 -1.73 -34.88 -1.97
CA PHE A 715 -0.48 -34.14 -2.19
C PHE A 715 -0.05 -33.35 -0.92
N ASN A 716 -0.88 -33.32 0.12
CA ASN A 716 -0.59 -32.61 1.38
C ASN A 716 0.05 -33.48 2.46
N VAL A 717 -0.08 -34.81 2.34
CA VAL A 717 0.35 -35.78 3.37
C VAL A 717 1.36 -36.77 2.77
N ASP A 718 2.33 -37.19 3.56
CA ASP A 718 3.32 -38.21 3.13
C ASP A 718 2.67 -39.55 2.85
N GLY A 719 3.25 -40.31 1.91
CA GLY A 719 2.81 -41.63 1.51
C GLY A 719 2.70 -41.80 0.01
N GLY A 720 1.99 -40.90 -0.69
CA GLY A 720 1.84 -40.98 -2.15
C GLY A 720 2.34 -39.77 -2.91
N ARG A 721 2.61 -38.65 -2.24
CA ARG A 721 3.13 -37.43 -2.88
C ARG A 721 4.59 -37.57 -3.29
N CYS A 722 5.03 -36.83 -4.29
CA CYS A 722 6.44 -36.71 -4.65
C CYS A 722 7.24 -36.15 -3.46
N GLU A 723 8.32 -36.80 -3.09
CA GLU A 723 9.14 -36.43 -1.94
C GLU A 723 9.98 -35.17 -2.21
N LYS A 724 10.44 -34.95 -3.46
CA LYS A 724 11.27 -33.82 -3.83
C LYS A 724 10.52 -32.50 -3.76
N CYS A 725 9.40 -32.38 -4.47
CA CYS A 725 8.57 -31.18 -4.44
C CYS A 725 7.51 -31.18 -3.32
N LYS A 726 7.45 -32.23 -2.48
CA LYS A 726 6.49 -32.40 -1.39
C LYS A 726 5.04 -32.21 -1.81
N GLY A 727 4.72 -32.59 -3.07
CA GLY A 727 3.38 -32.52 -3.63
C GLY A 727 3.01 -31.17 -4.27
N GLU A 728 3.94 -30.27 -4.46
CA GLU A 728 3.69 -28.97 -5.12
C GLU A 728 3.69 -29.09 -6.64
N GLY A 729 4.44 -30.03 -7.20
CA GLY A 729 4.65 -30.21 -8.64
C GLY A 729 5.82 -29.36 -9.16
N GLU A 730 6.16 -28.29 -8.47
CA GLU A 730 7.21 -27.33 -8.81
C GLU A 730 8.15 -27.08 -7.63
N ILE A 731 9.31 -26.53 -7.91
CA ILE A 731 10.32 -26.13 -6.93
C ILE A 731 10.46 -24.63 -7.04
N THR A 732 10.15 -23.92 -5.97
CA THR A 732 10.30 -22.47 -5.89
C THR A 732 11.73 -22.12 -5.49
N VAL A 733 12.39 -21.31 -6.29
CA VAL A 733 13.70 -20.72 -5.99
C VAL A 733 13.46 -19.25 -5.57
N GLU A 734 13.61 -19.00 -4.27
CA GLU A 734 13.46 -17.65 -3.73
C GLU A 734 14.61 -16.74 -4.19
N MET A 735 14.28 -15.59 -4.76
CA MET A 735 15.23 -14.59 -5.24
C MET A 735 15.20 -13.36 -4.34
N GLN A 736 16.35 -12.94 -3.81
CA GLN A 736 16.42 -11.82 -2.85
C GLN A 736 15.99 -10.45 -3.44
N PHE A 737 16.11 -10.26 -4.75
CA PHE A 737 15.90 -8.96 -5.41
C PHE A 737 14.96 -9.01 -6.63
N MET A 738 14.37 -10.17 -6.91
CA MET A 738 13.49 -10.41 -8.06
C MET A 738 12.32 -11.30 -7.63
N ALA A 739 11.34 -11.45 -8.51
CA ALA A 739 10.26 -12.41 -8.31
C ALA A 739 10.81 -13.84 -8.22
N ASP A 740 10.21 -14.66 -7.36
CA ASP A 740 10.58 -16.07 -7.20
C ASP A 740 10.44 -16.83 -8.53
N VAL A 741 11.36 -17.75 -8.79
CA VAL A 741 11.35 -18.59 -10.00
C VAL A 741 10.74 -19.93 -9.65
N HIS A 742 9.70 -20.32 -10.38
CA HIS A 742 9.05 -21.61 -10.27
C HIS A 742 9.56 -22.54 -11.35
N LEU A 743 10.18 -23.66 -10.95
CA LEU A 743 10.70 -24.68 -11.86
C LEU A 743 9.90 -25.96 -11.71
N GLU A 744 9.52 -26.58 -12.81
CA GLU A 744 8.87 -27.88 -12.80
C GLU A 744 9.75 -28.92 -12.10
N CYS A 745 9.14 -29.76 -11.25
CA CYS A 745 9.89 -30.79 -10.52
C CYS A 745 10.33 -31.89 -11.47
N ASP A 746 11.63 -32.05 -11.64
CA ASP A 746 12.27 -33.06 -12.52
C ASP A 746 12.00 -34.51 -12.12
N VAL A 747 11.56 -34.80 -10.90
CA VAL A 747 11.26 -36.15 -10.41
C VAL A 747 9.83 -36.55 -10.76
N CYS A 748 8.85 -35.70 -10.58
CA CYS A 748 7.45 -36.01 -10.84
C CYS A 748 6.92 -35.34 -12.12
N GLU A 749 7.72 -34.55 -12.82
CA GLU A 749 7.33 -33.87 -14.05
C GLU A 749 6.00 -33.13 -13.88
N GLY A 750 5.88 -32.29 -12.84
CA GLY A 750 4.68 -31.55 -12.51
C GLY A 750 3.54 -32.33 -11.87
N LYS A 751 3.55 -33.68 -11.91
CA LYS A 751 2.42 -34.58 -11.58
C LYS A 751 2.15 -34.73 -10.09
N ARG A 752 2.96 -34.15 -9.20
CA ARG A 752 2.77 -34.07 -7.73
C ARG A 752 2.84 -35.39 -6.97
N PHE A 753 2.64 -36.53 -7.60
CA PHE A 753 2.57 -37.88 -7.01
C PHE A 753 3.73 -38.78 -7.44
N LYS A 754 3.94 -39.85 -6.69
CA LYS A 754 4.82 -40.97 -7.06
C LYS A 754 4.23 -41.75 -8.25
N LYS A 755 5.09 -42.33 -9.09
CA LYS A 755 4.68 -43.05 -10.30
C LYS A 755 3.71 -44.22 -10.02
N ASP A 756 3.94 -44.95 -8.93
CA ASP A 756 3.09 -46.09 -8.52
C ASP A 756 1.68 -45.68 -8.09
N ILE A 757 1.50 -44.45 -7.59
CA ILE A 757 0.16 -43.90 -7.28
C ILE A 757 -0.58 -43.55 -8.57
N LEU A 758 0.14 -43.04 -9.58
CA LEU A 758 -0.43 -42.68 -10.88
C LEU A 758 -0.85 -43.91 -11.73
N GLU A 759 -0.41 -45.10 -11.37
CA GLU A 759 -0.90 -46.35 -12.00
C GLU A 759 -2.35 -46.65 -11.63
N VAL A 760 -2.85 -46.12 -10.50
CA VAL A 760 -4.24 -46.33 -10.11
C VAL A 760 -5.12 -45.44 -10.96
N GLN A 761 -6.06 -46.03 -11.66
CA GLN A 761 -6.99 -45.33 -12.55
C GLN A 761 -8.43 -45.56 -12.14
N PHE A 762 -9.26 -44.55 -12.36
CA PHE A 762 -10.71 -44.60 -12.36
C PHE A 762 -11.19 -44.25 -13.78
N GLU A 763 -11.82 -45.19 -14.44
CA GLU A 763 -12.35 -45.07 -15.82
C GLU A 763 -11.31 -44.42 -16.78
N GLY A 764 -10.09 -45.01 -16.78
CA GLY A 764 -9.00 -44.59 -17.66
C GLY A 764 -8.26 -43.32 -17.28
N LYS A 765 -8.59 -42.70 -16.15
CA LYS A 765 -7.96 -41.49 -15.64
C LYS A 765 -7.29 -41.72 -14.29
N ASN A 766 -6.05 -41.32 -14.13
CA ASN A 766 -5.36 -41.29 -12.85
C ASN A 766 -5.68 -40.02 -12.05
N VAL A 767 -5.17 -39.90 -10.84
CA VAL A 767 -5.45 -38.76 -9.95
C VAL A 767 -4.91 -37.44 -10.49
N ASP A 768 -3.78 -37.48 -11.22
CA ASP A 768 -3.22 -36.24 -11.84
C ASP A 768 -4.05 -35.84 -13.07
N ASP A 769 -4.48 -36.79 -13.90
CA ASP A 769 -5.38 -36.53 -15.02
C ASP A 769 -6.66 -35.82 -14.52
N VAL A 770 -7.23 -36.31 -13.40
CA VAL A 770 -8.43 -35.69 -12.80
C VAL A 770 -8.16 -34.30 -12.28
N LEU A 771 -7.02 -34.06 -11.64
CA LEU A 771 -6.66 -32.71 -11.16
C LEU A 771 -6.43 -31.73 -12.31
N ASN A 772 -6.00 -32.19 -13.46
CA ASN A 772 -5.79 -31.38 -14.67
C ASN A 772 -7.06 -31.22 -15.52
N MET A 773 -8.17 -31.91 -15.20
CA MET A 773 -9.47 -31.63 -15.83
C MET A 773 -9.97 -30.25 -15.47
N THR A 774 -10.64 -29.60 -16.44
CA THR A 774 -11.48 -28.45 -16.13
C THR A 774 -12.66 -28.89 -15.27
N ILE A 775 -13.28 -27.93 -14.55
CA ILE A 775 -14.47 -28.20 -13.75
C ILE A 775 -15.59 -28.77 -14.62
N ASP A 776 -15.77 -28.24 -15.86
CA ASP A 776 -16.78 -28.73 -16.81
C ASP A 776 -16.50 -30.16 -17.24
N ASP A 777 -15.26 -30.50 -17.63
CA ASP A 777 -14.86 -31.84 -18.01
C ASP A 777 -15.01 -32.81 -16.84
N ALA A 778 -14.66 -32.39 -15.63
CA ALA A 778 -14.76 -33.22 -14.44
C ALA A 778 -16.23 -33.50 -14.06
N ILE A 779 -17.11 -32.49 -14.14
CA ILE A 779 -18.55 -32.69 -13.94
C ILE A 779 -19.08 -33.73 -14.95
N GLN A 780 -18.75 -33.59 -16.23
CA GLN A 780 -19.17 -34.49 -17.26
C GLN A 780 -18.63 -35.91 -17.01
N HIS A 781 -17.34 -36.04 -16.68
CA HIS A 781 -16.69 -37.33 -16.39
C HIS A 781 -17.36 -38.05 -15.21
N PHE A 782 -17.53 -37.36 -14.06
CA PHE A 782 -18.13 -37.97 -12.89
C PHE A 782 -19.64 -38.20 -13.04
N LYS A 783 -20.36 -37.40 -13.80
CA LYS A 783 -21.78 -37.61 -14.13
C LYS A 783 -21.97 -38.86 -14.96
N ASN A 784 -21.15 -39.08 -16.00
CA ASN A 784 -21.20 -40.24 -16.86
C ASN A 784 -20.94 -41.56 -16.07
N HIS A 785 -20.13 -41.49 -15.02
CA HIS A 785 -19.77 -42.62 -14.18
C HIS A 785 -20.52 -42.67 -12.85
N LYS A 786 -21.68 -41.99 -12.75
CA LYS A 786 -22.63 -42.05 -11.62
C LYS A 786 -22.04 -41.58 -10.26
N GLN A 787 -21.05 -40.70 -10.28
CA GLN A 787 -20.45 -40.15 -9.06
C GLN A 787 -21.17 -38.87 -8.62
N GLN A 788 -22.48 -38.96 -8.36
CA GLN A 788 -23.33 -37.78 -8.11
C GLN A 788 -22.86 -36.90 -6.94
N LYS A 789 -22.26 -37.49 -5.89
CA LYS A 789 -21.77 -36.77 -4.74
C LYS A 789 -20.65 -35.77 -5.08
N ILE A 790 -19.76 -36.17 -6.01
CA ILE A 790 -18.68 -35.28 -6.50
C ILE A 790 -19.30 -34.18 -7.38
N VAL A 791 -20.22 -34.59 -8.29
CA VAL A 791 -20.91 -33.64 -9.18
C VAL A 791 -21.62 -32.54 -8.39
N THR A 792 -22.41 -32.88 -7.35
CA THR A 792 -23.13 -31.91 -6.52
C THR A 792 -22.19 -30.90 -5.87
N LYS A 793 -20.97 -31.30 -5.48
CA LYS A 793 -19.99 -30.37 -4.92
C LYS A 793 -19.27 -29.51 -5.97
N LEU A 794 -19.12 -30.01 -7.20
CA LEU A 794 -18.47 -29.25 -8.29
C LEU A 794 -19.43 -28.30 -8.99
N GLN A 795 -20.74 -28.60 -9.05
CA GLN A 795 -21.76 -27.83 -9.75
C GLN A 795 -21.73 -26.32 -9.40
N PRO A 796 -21.67 -25.89 -8.14
CA PRO A 796 -21.61 -24.48 -7.80
C PRO A 796 -20.41 -23.72 -8.38
N LEU A 797 -19.28 -24.39 -8.63
CA LEU A 797 -18.13 -23.78 -9.33
C LEU A 797 -18.47 -23.48 -10.80
N GLN A 798 -19.22 -24.36 -11.47
CA GLN A 798 -19.71 -24.14 -12.83
C GLN A 798 -20.74 -23.00 -12.84
N ASP A 799 -21.67 -22.99 -11.88
CA ASP A 799 -22.75 -22.01 -11.80
C ASP A 799 -22.23 -20.58 -11.61
N VAL A 800 -21.12 -20.37 -10.88
CA VAL A 800 -20.43 -19.08 -10.75
C VAL A 800 -19.52 -18.75 -11.94
N GLY A 801 -19.54 -19.53 -13.03
CA GLY A 801 -18.78 -19.28 -14.24
C GLY A 801 -17.29 -19.67 -14.20
N LEU A 802 -16.92 -20.66 -13.37
CA LEU A 802 -15.55 -21.16 -13.26
C LEU A 802 -15.33 -22.52 -13.96
N GLY A 803 -16.23 -22.91 -14.85
CA GLY A 803 -16.18 -24.21 -15.55
C GLY A 803 -14.85 -24.49 -16.26
N TYR A 804 -14.16 -23.44 -16.72
CA TYR A 804 -12.87 -23.52 -17.41
C TYR A 804 -11.66 -23.74 -16.50
N VAL A 805 -11.78 -23.48 -15.19
CA VAL A 805 -10.67 -23.62 -14.23
C VAL A 805 -10.39 -25.08 -13.98
N THR A 806 -9.11 -25.47 -13.88
CA THR A 806 -8.75 -26.86 -13.57
C THR A 806 -8.92 -27.17 -12.09
N LEU A 807 -9.31 -28.40 -11.75
CA LEU A 807 -9.56 -28.82 -10.36
C LEU A 807 -8.35 -28.62 -9.47
N GLY A 808 -7.15 -28.88 -9.98
CA GLY A 808 -5.88 -28.81 -9.27
C GLY A 808 -5.12 -27.50 -9.45
N GLN A 809 -5.72 -26.44 -10.03
CA GLN A 809 -5.06 -25.16 -10.24
C GLN A 809 -4.62 -24.55 -8.92
N SER A 810 -3.35 -24.14 -8.83
CA SER A 810 -2.81 -23.53 -7.62
C SER A 810 -3.51 -22.20 -7.29
N SER A 811 -3.74 -21.94 -6.01
CA SER A 811 -4.29 -20.66 -5.56
C SER A 811 -3.44 -19.45 -5.93
N SER A 812 -2.13 -19.64 -6.14
CA SER A 812 -1.20 -18.57 -6.54
C SER A 812 -1.36 -18.15 -8.02
N THR A 813 -1.94 -19.03 -8.85
CA THR A 813 -2.16 -18.76 -10.28
C THR A 813 -3.58 -18.32 -10.61
N LEU A 814 -4.48 -18.31 -9.60
CA LEU A 814 -5.83 -17.80 -9.73
C LEU A 814 -5.83 -16.27 -9.70
N SER A 815 -6.66 -15.65 -10.54
CA SER A 815 -6.96 -14.23 -10.44
C SER A 815 -7.75 -13.92 -9.14
N GLY A 816 -7.71 -12.65 -8.69
CA GLY A 816 -8.47 -12.23 -7.51
C GLY A 816 -9.97 -12.52 -7.64
N GLY A 817 -10.55 -12.27 -8.83
CA GLY A 817 -11.95 -12.57 -9.12
C GLY A 817 -12.27 -14.07 -9.15
N GLU A 818 -11.38 -14.91 -9.67
CA GLU A 818 -11.56 -16.36 -9.62
C GLU A 818 -11.54 -16.89 -8.19
N ALA A 819 -10.57 -16.44 -7.37
CA ALA A 819 -10.49 -16.79 -5.95
C ALA A 819 -11.78 -16.41 -5.20
N GLN A 820 -12.33 -15.24 -5.48
CA GLN A 820 -13.55 -14.74 -4.88
C GLN A 820 -14.78 -15.57 -5.28
N ARG A 821 -14.89 -15.96 -6.57
CA ARG A 821 -15.97 -16.84 -7.07
C ARG A 821 -15.87 -18.25 -6.48
N ILE A 822 -14.65 -18.79 -6.25
CA ILE A 822 -14.48 -20.07 -5.56
C ILE A 822 -14.99 -19.98 -4.11
N LYS A 823 -14.70 -18.87 -3.41
CA LYS A 823 -15.25 -18.63 -2.07
C LYS A 823 -16.78 -18.61 -2.12
N LEU A 824 -17.38 -17.85 -3.06
CA LEU A 824 -18.82 -17.81 -3.27
C LEU A 824 -19.40 -19.21 -3.52
N ALA A 825 -18.83 -19.99 -4.44
CA ALA A 825 -19.28 -21.35 -4.73
C ALA A 825 -19.28 -22.25 -3.47
N SER A 826 -18.27 -22.09 -2.59
CA SER A 826 -18.21 -22.87 -1.35
C SER A 826 -19.37 -22.62 -0.39
N PHE A 827 -19.96 -21.41 -0.42
CA PHE A 827 -21.14 -21.07 0.37
C PHE A 827 -22.41 -21.64 -0.27
N LEU A 828 -22.49 -21.65 -1.59
CA LEU A 828 -23.63 -22.28 -2.30
C LEU A 828 -23.70 -23.79 -2.04
N VAL A 829 -22.55 -24.47 -1.90
CA VAL A 829 -22.48 -25.89 -1.47
C VAL A 829 -23.02 -26.08 -0.05
N LYS A 830 -22.70 -25.16 0.87
CA LYS A 830 -23.16 -25.21 2.27
C LYS A 830 -24.62 -24.79 2.46
N GLY A 831 -25.27 -24.32 1.41
CA GLY A 831 -26.56 -23.62 1.43
C GLY A 831 -27.78 -24.36 1.93
N GLU A 832 -27.66 -25.57 2.51
CA GLU A 832 -28.72 -26.26 3.26
C GLU A 832 -28.73 -25.92 4.76
N THR A 833 -27.84 -25.01 5.23
CA THR A 833 -27.87 -24.61 6.63
C THR A 833 -29.08 -23.73 6.89
N LYS A 834 -29.90 -24.09 7.88
CA LYS A 834 -31.07 -23.33 8.35
C LYS A 834 -30.69 -21.94 8.92
N GLU A 835 -29.41 -21.68 9.08
CA GLU A 835 -28.88 -20.46 9.68
C GLU A 835 -28.67 -19.37 8.62
N LYS A 836 -29.20 -18.18 8.88
CA LYS A 836 -29.08 -17.02 7.99
C LYS A 836 -27.72 -16.36 8.14
N ALA A 837 -27.11 -16.00 7.02
CA ALA A 837 -25.82 -15.35 6.95
C ALA A 837 -25.91 -13.98 6.29
N LEU A 838 -24.97 -13.11 6.67
CA LEU A 838 -24.66 -11.85 5.99
C LEU A 838 -23.38 -12.07 5.17
N PHE A 839 -23.48 -11.93 3.86
CA PHE A 839 -22.35 -11.97 2.93
C PHE A 839 -21.96 -10.55 2.54
N ILE A 840 -20.68 -10.25 2.65
CA ILE A 840 -20.11 -8.96 2.26
C ILE A 840 -19.07 -9.23 1.18
N PHE A 841 -19.28 -8.68 -0.01
CA PHE A 841 -18.37 -8.83 -1.16
C PHE A 841 -17.65 -7.51 -1.44
N ASP A 842 -16.34 -7.59 -1.66
CA ASP A 842 -15.49 -6.44 -1.99
C ASP A 842 -15.09 -6.51 -3.47
N GLU A 843 -15.68 -5.65 -4.30
CA GLU A 843 -15.47 -5.54 -5.76
C GLU A 843 -15.56 -6.89 -6.51
N PRO A 844 -16.70 -7.59 -6.46
CA PRO A 844 -16.82 -8.92 -7.03
C PRO A 844 -16.88 -8.97 -8.57
N THR A 845 -17.04 -7.84 -9.25
CA THR A 845 -17.04 -7.77 -10.73
C THR A 845 -15.65 -7.63 -11.33
N THR A 846 -14.61 -7.58 -10.49
CA THR A 846 -13.22 -7.47 -10.92
C THR A 846 -12.84 -8.55 -11.94
N GLY A 847 -12.36 -8.12 -13.13
CA GLY A 847 -11.94 -9.01 -14.22
C GLY A 847 -13.08 -9.79 -14.89
N LEU A 848 -14.33 -9.35 -14.72
CA LEU A 848 -15.48 -10.00 -15.29
C LEU A 848 -15.96 -9.30 -16.57
N HIS A 849 -16.15 -10.09 -17.61
CA HIS A 849 -16.92 -9.70 -18.78
C HIS A 849 -18.41 -9.54 -18.40
N PHE A 850 -19.17 -8.73 -19.14
CA PHE A 850 -20.63 -8.52 -18.94
C PHE A 850 -21.42 -9.83 -18.75
N HIS A 851 -21.10 -10.85 -19.54
CA HIS A 851 -21.73 -12.17 -19.45
C HIS A 851 -21.50 -12.86 -18.08
N ASP A 852 -20.29 -12.71 -17.51
CA ASP A 852 -19.95 -13.30 -16.23
C ASP A 852 -20.59 -12.52 -15.06
N ILE A 853 -20.77 -11.18 -15.21
CA ILE A 853 -21.52 -10.35 -14.25
C ILE A 853 -22.98 -10.85 -14.16
N LYS A 854 -23.63 -11.21 -15.28
CA LYS A 854 -24.98 -11.77 -15.28
C LYS A 854 -25.05 -13.09 -14.47
N LYS A 855 -24.05 -13.98 -14.58
CA LYS A 855 -23.97 -15.20 -13.78
C LYS A 855 -23.77 -14.92 -12.29
N LEU A 856 -22.92 -13.93 -11.98
CA LEU A 856 -22.67 -13.52 -10.60
C LEU A 856 -23.96 -12.98 -9.94
N LEU A 857 -24.70 -12.10 -10.63
CA LEU A 857 -25.98 -11.59 -10.15
C LEU A 857 -26.99 -12.72 -9.84
N LYS A 858 -27.09 -13.71 -10.73
CA LYS A 858 -27.92 -14.89 -10.48
C LYS A 858 -27.50 -15.62 -9.19
N SER A 859 -26.22 -15.75 -8.92
CA SER A 859 -25.72 -16.37 -7.69
C SER A 859 -26.08 -15.56 -6.44
N PHE A 860 -26.09 -14.23 -6.53
CA PHE A 860 -26.57 -13.37 -5.44
C PHE A 860 -28.07 -13.53 -5.20
N ASP A 861 -28.86 -13.60 -6.28
CA ASP A 861 -30.29 -13.87 -6.19
C ASP A 861 -30.59 -15.19 -5.47
N GLU A 862 -29.86 -16.26 -5.83
CA GLU A 862 -29.99 -17.56 -5.16
C GLU A 862 -29.69 -17.52 -3.65
N LEU A 863 -28.67 -16.72 -3.24
CA LEU A 863 -28.38 -16.51 -1.82
C LEU A 863 -29.52 -15.76 -1.12
N ILE A 864 -30.03 -14.70 -1.74
CA ILE A 864 -31.12 -13.88 -1.18
C ILE A 864 -32.44 -14.70 -1.07
N GLU A 865 -32.76 -15.49 -2.09
CA GLU A 865 -33.94 -16.39 -2.09
C GLU A 865 -33.86 -17.44 -0.97
N LYS A 866 -32.65 -17.91 -0.64
CA LYS A 866 -32.39 -18.77 0.52
C LYS A 866 -32.52 -18.01 1.86
N GLY A 867 -32.78 -16.69 1.83
CA GLY A 867 -32.99 -15.82 2.97
C GLY A 867 -31.70 -15.27 3.59
N HIS A 868 -30.57 -15.29 2.86
CA HIS A 868 -29.36 -14.59 3.26
C HIS A 868 -29.41 -13.11 2.90
N SER A 869 -28.48 -12.33 3.42
CA SER A 869 -28.32 -10.90 3.09
C SER A 869 -27.01 -10.71 2.32
N VAL A 870 -27.05 -9.90 1.28
CA VAL A 870 -25.89 -9.65 0.41
C VAL A 870 -25.59 -8.16 0.40
N ILE A 871 -24.38 -7.80 0.83
CA ILE A 871 -23.84 -6.43 0.77
C ILE A 871 -22.64 -6.46 -0.16
N VAL A 872 -22.57 -5.54 -1.10
CA VAL A 872 -21.52 -5.47 -2.12
C VAL A 872 -20.90 -4.07 -2.13
N ILE A 873 -19.57 -3.98 -2.09
CA ILE A 873 -18.85 -2.75 -2.42
C ILE A 873 -18.55 -2.81 -3.90
N GLU A 874 -19.06 -1.84 -4.69
CA GLU A 874 -18.93 -1.91 -6.15
C GLU A 874 -18.88 -0.54 -6.84
N HIS A 875 -18.30 -0.55 -8.04
CA HIS A 875 -18.20 0.59 -8.94
C HIS A 875 -18.79 0.32 -10.32
N ASN A 876 -18.99 -0.97 -10.66
CA ASN A 876 -19.54 -1.37 -11.97
C ASN A 876 -21.02 -1.03 -12.06
N ILE A 877 -21.36 -0.15 -13.01
CA ILE A 877 -22.74 0.36 -13.18
C ILE A 877 -23.72 -0.76 -13.56
N GLU A 878 -23.26 -1.78 -14.31
CA GLU A 878 -24.11 -2.91 -14.70
C GLU A 878 -24.59 -3.75 -13.49
N LEU A 879 -23.76 -3.84 -12.44
CA LEU A 879 -24.19 -4.45 -11.17
C LEU A 879 -24.99 -3.47 -10.32
N ILE A 880 -24.57 -2.19 -10.24
CA ILE A 880 -25.22 -1.16 -9.43
C ILE A 880 -26.68 -0.98 -9.84
N LYS A 881 -26.98 -0.95 -11.16
CA LYS A 881 -28.37 -0.81 -11.65
C LYS A 881 -29.28 -1.98 -11.25
N CYS A 882 -28.70 -3.14 -10.88
CA CYS A 882 -29.45 -4.31 -10.47
C CYS A 882 -29.67 -4.39 -8.94
N ALA A 883 -29.10 -3.48 -8.17
CA ALA A 883 -29.22 -3.47 -6.70
C ALA A 883 -30.67 -3.19 -6.24
N ASP A 884 -31.08 -3.77 -5.12
CA ASP A 884 -32.34 -3.41 -4.46
C ASP A 884 -32.21 -2.10 -3.68
N TYR A 885 -31.01 -1.83 -3.15
CA TYR A 885 -30.72 -0.65 -2.35
C TYR A 885 -29.29 -0.20 -2.56
N LEU A 886 -29.09 1.10 -2.72
CA LEU A 886 -27.78 1.72 -2.88
C LEU A 886 -27.43 2.63 -1.71
N ILE A 887 -26.14 2.68 -1.38
CA ILE A 887 -25.55 3.62 -0.42
C ILE A 887 -24.39 4.28 -1.15
N ASP A 888 -24.50 5.58 -1.43
CA ASP A 888 -23.47 6.35 -2.15
C ASP A 888 -22.68 7.23 -1.18
N LEU A 889 -21.36 7.02 -1.14
CA LEU A 889 -20.43 7.77 -0.29
C LEU A 889 -19.57 8.72 -1.12
N GLY A 890 -19.43 9.95 -0.66
CA GLY A 890 -18.68 10.97 -1.38
C GLY A 890 -18.58 12.29 -0.63
N PRO A 891 -18.67 13.41 -1.40
CA PRO A 891 -18.69 13.51 -2.87
C PRO A 891 -17.33 13.24 -3.52
N GLU A 892 -16.23 13.39 -2.76
CA GLU A 892 -14.84 13.23 -3.20
C GLU A 892 -14.12 12.15 -2.37
N GLY A 893 -12.86 11.89 -2.69
CA GLY A 893 -11.98 11.05 -1.89
C GLY A 893 -11.26 11.81 -0.76
N GLY A 894 -10.74 11.07 0.24
CA GLY A 894 -9.91 11.61 1.32
C GLY A 894 -10.65 12.55 2.26
N GLU A 895 -10.04 13.70 2.59
CA GLU A 895 -10.61 14.67 3.56
C GLU A 895 -11.94 15.28 3.11
N ASN A 896 -12.18 15.40 1.81
CA ASN A 896 -13.41 15.94 1.23
C ASN A 896 -14.48 14.87 1.01
N GLY A 897 -14.18 13.61 1.32
CA GLY A 897 -15.11 12.50 1.30
C GLY A 897 -15.65 12.13 2.68
N GLY A 898 -16.21 10.95 2.77
CA GLY A 898 -16.69 10.39 4.02
C GLY A 898 -18.08 10.82 4.42
N PHE A 899 -18.81 11.48 3.53
CA PHE A 899 -20.23 11.82 3.73
C PHE A 899 -21.13 10.75 3.09
N LEU A 900 -22.30 10.56 3.64
CA LEU A 900 -23.40 9.87 2.99
C LEU A 900 -24.05 10.85 2.00
N VAL A 901 -23.82 10.64 0.69
CA VAL A 901 -24.38 11.50 -0.36
C VAL A 901 -25.82 11.17 -0.63
N ALA A 902 -26.11 9.86 -0.79
CA ALA A 902 -27.46 9.37 -1.02
C ALA A 902 -27.62 7.94 -0.54
N GLU A 903 -28.83 7.56 -0.16
CA GLU A 903 -29.26 6.17 0.06
C GLU A 903 -30.69 5.99 -0.45
N GLY A 904 -31.00 4.83 -1.05
CA GLY A 904 -32.31 4.53 -1.64
C GLY A 904 -32.22 3.50 -2.75
N THR A 905 -33.27 3.39 -3.56
CA THR A 905 -33.23 2.56 -4.78
C THR A 905 -32.34 3.18 -5.87
N PRO A 906 -31.87 2.41 -6.85
CA PRO A 906 -31.13 2.96 -7.99
C PRO A 906 -31.85 4.12 -8.69
N GLU A 907 -33.16 4.02 -8.87
CA GLU A 907 -33.99 5.05 -9.49
C GLU A 907 -33.98 6.36 -8.68
N GLU A 908 -34.12 6.25 -7.35
CA GLU A 908 -34.10 7.43 -6.46
C GLU A 908 -32.74 8.13 -6.46
N ILE A 909 -31.66 7.35 -6.58
CA ILE A 909 -30.30 7.90 -6.63
C ILE A 909 -29.97 8.51 -7.99
N ALA A 910 -30.47 7.94 -9.10
CA ALA A 910 -30.25 8.47 -10.46
C ALA A 910 -30.74 9.92 -10.65
N ASP A 911 -31.69 10.36 -9.83
CA ASP A 911 -32.20 11.74 -9.86
C ASP A 911 -31.42 12.71 -8.93
N ARG A 912 -30.40 12.25 -8.21
CA ARG A 912 -29.59 13.07 -7.30
C ARG A 912 -28.52 13.85 -8.06
N ILE A 913 -28.52 15.16 -7.95
CA ILE A 913 -27.56 16.04 -8.63
C ILE A 913 -26.18 16.02 -7.95
N ASP A 914 -26.14 15.76 -6.65
CA ASP A 914 -24.96 15.77 -5.80
C ASP A 914 -24.15 14.45 -5.83
N SER A 915 -24.68 13.44 -6.50
CA SER A 915 -24.01 12.13 -6.65
C SER A 915 -23.30 12.01 -8.01
N HIS A 916 -22.01 11.68 -7.95
CA HIS A 916 -21.30 11.33 -9.18
C HIS A 916 -21.79 10.03 -9.81
N THR A 917 -22.17 9.06 -8.98
CA THR A 917 -22.73 7.78 -9.44
C THR A 917 -24.03 7.96 -10.20
N ALA A 918 -24.89 8.91 -9.77
CA ALA A 918 -26.18 9.20 -10.41
C ALA A 918 -26.05 9.52 -11.91
N LYS A 919 -25.03 10.30 -12.29
CA LYS A 919 -24.77 10.65 -13.70
C LYS A 919 -24.68 9.42 -14.59
N TYR A 920 -23.86 8.45 -14.22
CA TYR A 920 -23.60 7.24 -15.02
C TYR A 920 -24.73 6.22 -14.88
N LEU A 921 -25.39 6.18 -13.71
CA LEU A 921 -26.50 5.29 -13.46
C LEU A 921 -27.74 5.63 -14.30
N LYS A 922 -28.02 6.93 -14.46
CA LYS A 922 -29.14 7.44 -15.27
C LYS A 922 -29.09 7.03 -16.74
N GLU A 923 -27.89 6.85 -17.29
CA GLU A 923 -27.69 6.41 -18.67
C GLU A 923 -27.95 4.91 -18.88
N LYS A 924 -27.98 4.11 -17.80
CA LYS A 924 -28.08 2.65 -17.84
C LYS A 924 -29.39 2.10 -17.25
N LEU A 925 -30.21 2.94 -16.58
CA LEU A 925 -31.58 2.63 -16.13
C LEU A 925 -32.59 2.87 -17.25
#